data_33fbd66b7d91ec4ebe7b61268045656f
#
_entry.id   33fbd66b7d91ec4ebe7b61268045656f
#
_cell.length_a   1.000
_cell.length_b   1.000
_cell.length_c   1.000
_cell.angle_alpha   90.00
_cell.angle_beta   90.00
_cell.angle_gamma   90.00
#
_symmetry.space_group_name_H-M   'P 1'
#
loop_
_entity.id
_entity.type
_entity.pdbx_description
1 polymer ?
#
loop_
_entity_poly.entity_id
_entity_poly.type
_entity_poly.pdbx_seq_one_letter_code
_entity_poly.pdbx_strand_id
1 'polypeptide(L)'
;MLTLAVSLTAGAVAQTTGDTEEESYPITRTDLIVNPSFEENGAAGWTNVGLKPQSNSAFARKNGNVYMEKWIEVGNEVGSARITQVIKLPVGKYRLQVGAQNVIEGSTTRCKGAYIFAGAEQLVINTAREYRLTFTNICPEIEIGFVAENATGNWLAVDNFRLTQTDPLTDEEVKAELQNMIAQANEQLSSTMSATVRTQLETAIQTATALPDDATLEAIQQAAQSLVGAMVKATESIADFARLQKAIDEAEAIYDADQAGADPFRQAIDHAVGLHQDETTTVAQIDAEIKALETAVFAFRIANATGDAPTATTYTRFFIPAAHGVLVRAVFAGANIMERGICWSTDPEPTVLDNRSTDYYSQKGMLFHVKGMNPSTVYYVRAYAVTKTYAVGYGDVLKVVTLPQGSCRGTWNYGAPTAEANERCNTAIQQTIDYLNEWTAIKGFVLQGHYGSGTPTADCSYGGWMRIGPNAAYQAIGTVLHETGHGVGVGTHWRWNNCTDTRESEGKYGKWLGSWANKTLRFLENTDDEATFMTGDAVHGWGTNASYDWFVNGADKDKHTPAQYIGGCALLYSLYVDGLCPTSGHPNGVPGYTFNFDENKKYYIRCESAERGLDDGFVTQRGVSAVGWTHFTSETLNDSAAWYVEYEPVQGYYRFRNAATDRYMTHAASARSVTVKRAAAPSSTENFQLMPGRVDAAIPVDGGTYTKPTYWMTWNSGSNQAFSLNAANVTSGYGSNSIVDFNYSTAAQTQHFLFISEDELDAIGLHPIATGIEKVKGEQQKVKNDGAVYDLTGRRVEHPAKGFYIVGGKKTYIR
;
A
#
# COMPACT_ATOMS: atom_id res chain seq x y z
N MET A 1 9.53 -7.61 -28.46
CA MET A 1 10.16 -7.76 -29.78
C MET A 1 11.07 -8.97 -29.76
N LEU A 2 10.61 -10.10 -30.21
CA LEU A 2 11.47 -11.25 -30.49
C LEU A 2 11.17 -11.69 -31.92
N THR A 3 12.14 -11.50 -32.79
CA THR A 3 12.08 -11.86 -34.22
C THR A 3 12.46 -13.33 -34.30
N LEU A 4 11.51 -14.20 -34.63
CA LEU A 4 11.81 -15.59 -35.00
C LEU A 4 12.02 -15.65 -36.52
N ALA A 5 13.24 -15.96 -36.93
CA ALA A 5 13.55 -16.25 -38.32
C ALA A 5 13.18 -17.71 -38.61
N VAL A 6 12.21 -17.92 -39.48
CA VAL A 6 11.89 -19.25 -40.04
C VAL A 6 12.66 -19.44 -41.33
N SER A 7 13.57 -20.38 -41.35
CA SER A 7 14.26 -20.83 -42.55
C SER A 7 13.37 -21.80 -43.35
N LEU A 8 12.95 -21.38 -44.54
CA LEU A 8 12.30 -22.25 -45.53
C LEU A 8 13.36 -23.18 -46.18
N THR A 9 13.26 -24.49 -45.94
CA THR A 9 13.85 -25.48 -46.81
C THR A 9 12.80 -26.03 -47.75
N ALA A 10 12.99 -25.75 -49.03
CA ALA A 10 12.17 -26.32 -50.10
C ALA A 10 12.49 -27.80 -50.28
N GLY A 11 11.58 -28.67 -49.89
CA GLY A 11 11.63 -30.09 -50.22
C GLY A 11 10.75 -30.38 -51.43
N ALA A 12 11.35 -30.88 -52.51
CA ALA A 12 10.64 -31.34 -53.69
C ALA A 12 9.73 -32.53 -53.33
N VAL A 13 8.43 -32.39 -53.57
CA VAL A 13 7.47 -33.49 -53.45
C VAL A 13 7.39 -34.21 -54.79
N ALA A 14 7.79 -35.50 -54.79
CA ALA A 14 7.54 -36.41 -55.91
C ALA A 14 6.02 -36.69 -56.00
N GLN A 15 5.43 -36.46 -57.16
CA GLN A 15 4.09 -36.92 -57.48
C GLN A 15 4.03 -38.44 -57.51
N THR A 16 3.39 -39.04 -56.51
CA THR A 16 2.88 -40.41 -56.62
C THR A 16 1.37 -40.31 -56.87
N THR A 17 0.96 -40.76 -58.10
CA THR A 17 -0.43 -41.08 -58.40
C THR A 17 -0.82 -42.32 -57.59
N GLY A 18 -1.50 -42.09 -56.51
CA GLY A 18 -2.12 -43.16 -55.69
C GLY A 18 -3.60 -42.78 -55.50
N ASP A 19 -4.46 -43.77 -55.64
CA ASP A 19 -5.91 -43.67 -55.46
C ASP A 19 -6.24 -42.94 -54.16
N THR A 20 -6.95 -41.82 -54.26
CA THR A 20 -7.51 -41.12 -53.11
C THR A 20 -8.66 -41.97 -52.61
N GLU A 21 -8.44 -42.74 -51.53
CA GLU A 21 -9.56 -43.20 -50.69
C GLU A 21 -10.38 -41.98 -50.29
N GLU A 22 -11.63 -41.91 -50.70
CA GLU A 22 -12.55 -40.85 -50.22
C GLU A 22 -12.66 -40.94 -48.69
N GLU A 23 -12.07 -39.92 -48.01
CA GLU A 23 -12.18 -39.84 -46.53
C GLU A 23 -13.67 -39.86 -46.17
N SER A 24 -14.11 -40.89 -45.42
CA SER A 24 -15.49 -40.97 -44.98
C SER A 24 -15.76 -40.09 -43.76
N TYR A 25 -16.63 -39.15 -43.89
CA TYR A 25 -17.05 -38.25 -42.78
C TYR A 25 -18.08 -38.92 -41.85
N PRO A 26 -18.04 -38.65 -40.53
CA PRO A 26 -17.21 -37.63 -39.84
C PRO A 26 -15.82 -38.13 -39.49
N ILE A 27 -14.81 -37.21 -39.51
CA ILE A 27 -13.41 -37.46 -39.18
C ILE A 27 -13.01 -36.83 -37.86
N THR A 28 -12.40 -37.59 -36.99
CA THR A 28 -11.79 -37.06 -35.77
C THR A 28 -10.56 -36.23 -36.11
N ARG A 29 -10.52 -34.96 -35.61
CA ARG A 29 -9.43 -34.00 -35.77
C ARG A 29 -8.88 -33.50 -34.42
N THR A 30 -9.14 -34.25 -33.35
CA THR A 30 -8.66 -33.89 -31.99
C THR A 30 -7.14 -33.91 -31.89
N ASP A 31 -6.45 -34.67 -32.78
CA ASP A 31 -5.01 -34.70 -32.93
C ASP A 31 -4.38 -33.35 -33.34
N LEU A 32 -5.19 -32.43 -33.88
CA LEU A 32 -4.75 -31.08 -34.22
C LEU A 32 -4.72 -30.15 -32.98
N ILE A 33 -5.29 -30.56 -31.87
CA ILE A 33 -5.28 -29.83 -30.60
C ILE A 33 -4.16 -30.36 -29.73
N VAL A 34 -3.21 -29.53 -29.35
CA VAL A 34 -2.14 -29.91 -28.42
C VAL A 34 -2.73 -29.98 -27.01
N ASN A 35 -2.47 -31.11 -26.33
CA ASN A 35 -2.88 -31.32 -24.92
C ASN A 35 -4.39 -31.05 -24.68
N PRO A 36 -5.31 -31.71 -25.38
CA PRO A 36 -6.73 -31.38 -25.40
C PRO A 36 -7.46 -31.69 -24.09
N SER A 37 -6.84 -32.44 -23.17
CA SER A 37 -7.37 -32.78 -21.84
C SER A 37 -6.39 -32.40 -20.71
N PHE A 38 -5.46 -31.48 -20.96
CA PHE A 38 -4.55 -30.88 -19.98
C PHE A 38 -3.68 -31.85 -19.16
N GLU A 39 -3.53 -33.08 -19.58
CA GLU A 39 -2.73 -34.12 -18.88
C GLU A 39 -1.23 -33.86 -18.95
N GLU A 40 -0.76 -33.07 -19.91
CA GLU A 40 0.64 -32.72 -20.10
C GLU A 40 0.94 -31.37 -19.46
N ASN A 41 1.37 -31.35 -18.20
CA ASN A 41 1.72 -30.14 -17.45
C ASN A 41 0.60 -29.05 -17.46
N GLY A 42 -0.66 -29.45 -17.29
CA GLY A 42 -1.78 -28.52 -17.22
C GLY A 42 -1.99 -27.77 -18.54
N ALA A 43 -1.76 -26.48 -18.57
CA ALA A 43 -2.01 -25.63 -19.75
C ALA A 43 -0.91 -25.66 -20.80
N ALA A 44 0.00 -26.64 -20.81
CA ALA A 44 1.07 -26.73 -21.81
C ALA A 44 0.48 -26.75 -23.24
N GLY A 45 0.98 -25.88 -24.12
CA GLY A 45 0.50 -25.70 -25.49
C GLY A 45 -0.71 -24.76 -25.60
N TRP A 46 -1.24 -24.23 -24.52
CA TRP A 46 -2.35 -23.27 -24.48
C TRP A 46 -1.91 -21.90 -23.93
N THR A 47 -2.51 -20.84 -24.43
CA THR A 47 -2.44 -19.52 -23.81
C THR A 47 -3.45 -19.49 -22.66
N ASN A 48 -2.97 -19.31 -21.41
CA ASN A 48 -3.80 -19.38 -20.22
C ASN A 48 -3.68 -18.14 -19.36
N VAL A 49 -4.80 -17.56 -18.97
CA VAL A 49 -4.91 -16.45 -18.03
C VAL A 49 -5.95 -16.77 -16.94
N GLY A 50 -5.51 -16.88 -15.71
CA GLY A 50 -6.38 -16.98 -14.54
C GLY A 50 -6.92 -18.37 -14.20
N LEU A 51 -6.70 -19.40 -15.00
CA LEU A 51 -7.04 -20.79 -14.66
C LEU A 51 -5.82 -21.52 -14.07
N LYS A 52 -6.06 -22.49 -13.21
CA LYS A 52 -5.02 -23.34 -12.59
C LYS A 52 -5.34 -24.82 -12.85
N PRO A 53 -4.31 -25.68 -13.01
CA PRO A 53 -4.53 -27.10 -13.11
C PRO A 53 -5.02 -27.69 -11.78
N GLN A 54 -5.99 -28.59 -11.85
CA GLN A 54 -6.57 -29.28 -10.71
C GLN A 54 -6.73 -30.78 -11.02
N SER A 55 -6.48 -31.63 -10.02
CA SER A 55 -6.53 -33.10 -10.18
C SER A 55 -7.58 -33.82 -9.32
N ASN A 56 -8.40 -33.08 -8.56
CA ASN A 56 -9.47 -33.68 -7.76
C ASN A 56 -10.62 -34.24 -8.63
N SER A 57 -11.59 -34.89 -8.01
CA SER A 57 -12.74 -35.50 -8.68
C SER A 57 -13.98 -34.60 -8.75
N ALA A 58 -13.88 -33.33 -8.37
CA ALA A 58 -15.02 -32.42 -8.22
C ALA A 58 -15.65 -32.07 -9.58
N PHE A 59 -14.85 -31.93 -10.64
CA PHE A 59 -15.37 -31.64 -11.98
C PHE A 59 -15.75 -32.93 -12.71
N ALA A 60 -17.04 -33.20 -12.82
CA ALA A 60 -17.56 -34.44 -13.40
C ALA A 60 -17.40 -34.61 -14.93
N ARG A 61 -16.95 -33.56 -15.63
CA ARG A 61 -16.76 -33.53 -17.09
C ARG A 61 -15.31 -33.59 -17.53
N LYS A 62 -14.40 -33.87 -16.60
CA LYS A 62 -12.99 -34.07 -16.91
C LYS A 62 -12.74 -35.37 -17.66
N ASN A 63 -11.68 -35.38 -18.44
CA ASN A 63 -11.15 -36.56 -19.12
C ASN A 63 -9.70 -36.81 -18.63
N GLY A 64 -9.49 -37.91 -17.90
CA GLY A 64 -8.20 -38.16 -17.26
C GLY A 64 -8.14 -37.62 -15.84
N ASN A 65 -6.96 -37.13 -15.44
CA ASN A 65 -6.72 -36.70 -14.06
C ASN A 65 -6.75 -35.18 -13.88
N VAL A 66 -6.35 -34.41 -14.88
CA VAL A 66 -6.18 -32.97 -14.80
C VAL A 66 -7.29 -32.24 -15.54
N TYR A 67 -7.75 -31.14 -15.02
CA TYR A 67 -8.59 -30.17 -15.69
C TYR A 67 -8.17 -28.75 -15.29
N MET A 68 -8.60 -27.74 -16.00
CA MET A 68 -8.30 -26.34 -15.68
C MET A 68 -9.46 -25.69 -14.94
N GLU A 69 -9.19 -25.01 -13.82
CA GLU A 69 -10.23 -24.34 -13.03
C GLU A 69 -9.82 -22.96 -12.53
N LYS A 70 -10.86 -22.16 -12.23
CA LYS A 70 -10.78 -21.00 -11.34
C LYS A 70 -11.92 -21.12 -10.34
N TRP A 71 -11.59 -21.20 -9.05
CA TRP A 71 -12.54 -21.29 -7.96
C TRP A 71 -12.28 -20.18 -6.95
N ILE A 72 -13.36 -19.62 -6.42
CA ILE A 72 -13.35 -18.68 -5.30
C ILE A 72 -14.49 -19.04 -4.34
N GLU A 73 -14.46 -18.47 -3.15
CA GLU A 73 -15.47 -18.74 -2.13
C GLU A 73 -16.87 -18.34 -2.59
N VAL A 74 -17.87 -19.18 -2.24
CA VAL A 74 -19.28 -18.92 -2.54
C VAL A 74 -19.72 -17.56 -2.00
N GLY A 75 -20.44 -16.81 -2.82
CA GLY A 75 -20.86 -15.44 -2.50
C GLY A 75 -20.04 -14.37 -3.23
N ASN A 76 -18.95 -14.77 -3.88
CA ASN A 76 -18.17 -13.91 -4.76
C ASN A 76 -18.28 -14.37 -6.22
N GLU A 77 -18.10 -13.43 -7.16
CA GLU A 77 -18.09 -13.72 -8.60
C GLU A 77 -16.66 -14.00 -9.07
N VAL A 78 -16.47 -15.11 -9.80
CA VAL A 78 -15.14 -15.56 -10.24
C VAL A 78 -14.46 -14.61 -11.24
N GLY A 79 -15.26 -13.77 -11.92
CA GLY A 79 -14.76 -12.75 -12.85
C GLY A 79 -14.18 -13.34 -14.14
N SER A 80 -13.03 -12.84 -14.58
CA SER A 80 -12.47 -13.15 -15.91
C SER A 80 -11.39 -14.22 -15.86
N ALA A 81 -11.37 -15.07 -16.91
CA ALA A 81 -10.34 -16.08 -17.17
C ALA A 81 -10.36 -16.46 -18.65
N ARG A 82 -9.24 -16.94 -19.19
CA ARG A 82 -9.14 -17.35 -20.60
C ARG A 82 -8.16 -18.52 -20.74
N ILE A 83 -8.53 -19.51 -21.59
CA ILE A 83 -7.61 -20.53 -22.09
C ILE A 83 -7.90 -20.80 -23.56
N THR A 84 -6.89 -20.59 -24.42
CA THR A 84 -7.08 -20.63 -25.88
C THR A 84 -5.89 -21.27 -26.58
N GLN A 85 -6.13 -21.78 -27.78
CA GLN A 85 -5.10 -22.32 -28.65
C GLN A 85 -5.41 -22.00 -30.10
N VAL A 86 -4.40 -21.55 -30.86
CA VAL A 86 -4.51 -21.44 -32.33
C VAL A 86 -4.11 -22.77 -32.92
N ILE A 87 -4.98 -23.35 -33.76
CA ILE A 87 -4.78 -24.60 -34.44
C ILE A 87 -4.83 -24.43 -35.96
N LYS A 88 -4.05 -25.20 -36.69
CA LYS A 88 -4.14 -25.33 -38.15
C LYS A 88 -5.29 -26.26 -38.49
N LEU A 89 -6.25 -25.78 -39.27
CA LEU A 89 -7.46 -26.53 -39.53
C LEU A 89 -7.78 -26.55 -41.04
N PRO A 90 -7.98 -27.71 -41.67
CA PRO A 90 -8.46 -27.80 -43.04
C PRO A 90 -9.80 -27.07 -43.23
N VAL A 91 -10.12 -26.73 -44.47
CA VAL A 91 -11.46 -26.22 -44.84
C VAL A 91 -12.52 -27.30 -44.59
N GLY A 92 -13.65 -26.93 -44.01
CA GLY A 92 -14.72 -27.86 -43.67
C GLY A 92 -15.75 -27.38 -42.67
N LYS A 93 -16.74 -28.22 -42.38
CA LYS A 93 -17.68 -28.04 -41.28
C LYS A 93 -17.23 -28.88 -40.08
N TYR A 94 -17.32 -28.29 -38.91
CA TYR A 94 -16.74 -28.84 -37.69
C TYR A 94 -17.71 -28.84 -36.51
N ARG A 95 -17.44 -29.72 -35.55
CA ARG A 95 -18.07 -29.74 -34.24
C ARG A 95 -16.96 -29.78 -33.17
N LEU A 96 -16.88 -28.74 -32.35
CA LEU A 96 -16.07 -28.68 -31.15
C LEU A 96 -16.88 -29.13 -29.95
N GLN A 97 -16.39 -30.11 -29.18
CA GLN A 97 -17.01 -30.59 -27.96
C GLN A 97 -16.08 -30.33 -26.77
N VAL A 98 -16.61 -29.74 -25.69
CA VAL A 98 -15.82 -29.34 -24.53
C VAL A 98 -16.62 -29.64 -23.27
N GLY A 99 -16.01 -30.29 -22.29
CA GLY A 99 -16.50 -30.33 -20.92
C GLY A 99 -16.27 -29.00 -20.23
N ALA A 100 -17.29 -28.28 -19.85
CA ALA A 100 -17.13 -26.97 -19.21
C ALA A 100 -18.22 -26.66 -18.20
N GLN A 101 -17.89 -25.71 -17.28
CA GLN A 101 -18.87 -25.18 -16.34
C GLN A 101 -18.57 -23.71 -16.00
N ASN A 102 -19.66 -23.02 -15.68
CA ASN A 102 -19.69 -21.73 -14.98
C ASN A 102 -20.89 -21.83 -14.03
N VAL A 103 -20.61 -22.05 -12.75
CA VAL A 103 -21.63 -22.41 -11.76
C VAL A 103 -21.39 -21.68 -10.43
N ILE A 104 -22.46 -21.55 -9.64
CA ILE A 104 -22.37 -21.26 -8.21
C ILE A 104 -22.47 -22.59 -7.48
N GLU A 105 -21.44 -22.97 -6.72
CA GLU A 105 -21.39 -24.24 -6.01
C GLU A 105 -22.60 -24.39 -5.07
N GLY A 106 -23.28 -25.56 -5.17
CA GLY A 106 -24.49 -25.82 -4.39
C GLY A 106 -25.76 -25.11 -4.89
N SER A 107 -25.72 -24.38 -6.00
CA SER A 107 -26.85 -23.64 -6.57
C SER A 107 -27.25 -24.17 -7.95
N THR A 108 -28.54 -24.02 -8.27
CA THR A 108 -29.08 -24.27 -9.61
C THR A 108 -29.21 -23.01 -10.46
N THR A 109 -28.78 -21.87 -9.96
CA THR A 109 -28.81 -20.58 -10.66
C THR A 109 -27.93 -20.65 -11.91
N ARG A 110 -28.47 -20.17 -13.04
CA ARG A 110 -27.70 -20.08 -14.28
C ARG A 110 -26.80 -18.86 -14.24
N CYS A 111 -25.50 -19.11 -14.42
CA CYS A 111 -24.48 -18.06 -14.46
C CYS A 111 -24.34 -17.44 -15.86
N LYS A 112 -23.71 -16.28 -15.96
CA LYS A 112 -23.46 -15.53 -17.19
C LYS A 112 -21.97 -15.26 -17.35
N GLY A 113 -21.57 -14.76 -18.51
CA GLY A 113 -20.22 -14.25 -18.75
C GLY A 113 -19.17 -15.32 -19.04
N ALA A 114 -19.53 -16.54 -19.43
CA ALA A 114 -18.59 -17.55 -19.91
C ALA A 114 -19.08 -18.23 -21.18
N TYR A 115 -18.15 -18.57 -22.09
CA TYR A 115 -18.46 -19.26 -23.34
C TYR A 115 -17.27 -20.11 -23.85
N ILE A 116 -17.56 -21.11 -24.66
CA ILE A 116 -16.58 -21.73 -25.55
C ILE A 116 -16.69 -21.09 -26.92
N PHE A 117 -15.61 -21.09 -27.68
CA PHE A 117 -15.59 -20.49 -29.01
C PHE A 117 -14.68 -21.24 -30.00
N ALA A 118 -14.95 -21.03 -31.27
CA ALA A 118 -14.11 -21.40 -32.39
C ALA A 118 -14.18 -20.31 -33.47
N GLY A 119 -13.12 -19.54 -33.65
CA GLY A 119 -13.13 -18.34 -34.49
C GLY A 119 -14.19 -17.32 -33.98
N ALA A 120 -15.11 -16.94 -34.85
CA ALA A 120 -16.20 -16.01 -34.51
C ALA A 120 -17.40 -16.66 -33.82
N GLU A 121 -17.52 -17.98 -33.90
CA GLU A 121 -18.65 -18.71 -33.32
C GLU A 121 -18.44 -18.96 -31.83
N GLN A 122 -19.48 -18.75 -31.03
CA GLN A 122 -19.43 -18.95 -29.58
C GLN A 122 -20.67 -19.63 -29.01
N LEU A 123 -20.50 -20.33 -27.88
CA LEU A 123 -21.59 -21.00 -27.18
C LEU A 123 -21.49 -20.72 -25.68
N VAL A 124 -22.53 -20.08 -25.12
CA VAL A 124 -22.60 -19.66 -23.71
C VAL A 124 -22.58 -20.87 -22.77
N ILE A 125 -21.76 -20.76 -21.72
CA ILE A 125 -21.67 -21.71 -20.61
C ILE A 125 -22.40 -21.16 -19.40
N ASN A 126 -23.38 -21.87 -18.92
CA ASN A 126 -24.20 -21.44 -17.78
C ASN A 126 -24.53 -22.57 -16.78
N THR A 127 -24.02 -23.76 -17.01
CA THR A 127 -24.18 -24.96 -16.15
C THR A 127 -23.00 -25.89 -16.35
N ALA A 128 -22.91 -26.97 -15.57
CA ALA A 128 -21.89 -28.00 -15.75
C ALA A 128 -22.37 -29.07 -16.75
N ARG A 129 -21.82 -29.07 -17.98
CA ARG A 129 -22.16 -30.09 -19.00
C ARG A 129 -21.09 -30.19 -20.07
N GLU A 130 -21.24 -31.13 -21.00
CA GLU A 130 -20.57 -31.15 -22.28
C GLU A 130 -21.27 -30.17 -23.24
N TYR A 131 -20.54 -29.26 -23.81
CA TYR A 131 -20.99 -28.28 -24.80
C TYR A 131 -20.59 -28.71 -26.19
N ARG A 132 -21.37 -28.41 -27.19
CA ARG A 132 -21.16 -28.80 -28.59
C ARG A 132 -21.41 -27.56 -29.45
N LEU A 133 -20.32 -27.03 -30.01
CA LEU A 133 -20.33 -25.88 -30.92
C LEU A 133 -20.09 -26.37 -32.35
N THR A 134 -20.98 -26.06 -33.28
CA THR A 134 -20.75 -26.30 -34.72
C THR A 134 -20.33 -25.02 -35.39
N PHE A 135 -19.37 -25.12 -36.29
CA PHE A 135 -18.85 -23.98 -37.06
C PHE A 135 -18.35 -24.40 -38.42
N THR A 136 -18.24 -23.41 -39.34
CA THR A 136 -17.59 -23.57 -40.65
C THR A 136 -16.25 -22.93 -40.61
N ASN A 137 -15.21 -23.58 -41.13
CA ASN A 137 -13.87 -23.05 -41.22
C ASN A 137 -13.40 -22.97 -42.66
N ILE A 138 -13.05 -21.78 -43.11
CA ILE A 138 -12.36 -21.53 -44.37
C ILE A 138 -11.00 -20.85 -44.19
N CYS A 139 -10.54 -20.63 -42.95
CA CYS A 139 -9.24 -20.06 -42.62
C CYS A 139 -8.16 -21.16 -42.44
N PRO A 140 -6.89 -20.89 -42.76
CA PRO A 140 -5.80 -21.84 -42.54
C PRO A 140 -5.53 -22.10 -41.05
N GLU A 141 -5.81 -21.11 -40.20
CA GLU A 141 -5.67 -21.19 -38.75
C GLU A 141 -6.91 -20.63 -38.07
N ILE A 142 -7.28 -21.21 -36.93
CA ILE A 142 -8.41 -20.76 -36.13
C ILE A 142 -8.05 -20.83 -34.65
N GLU A 143 -8.47 -19.84 -33.86
CA GLU A 143 -8.40 -19.90 -32.40
C GLU A 143 -9.63 -20.59 -31.84
N ILE A 144 -9.40 -21.53 -30.94
CA ILE A 144 -10.43 -22.21 -30.16
C ILE A 144 -10.18 -22.03 -28.68
N GLY A 145 -11.21 -22.10 -27.84
CA GLY A 145 -10.98 -22.02 -26.42
C GLY A 145 -12.20 -21.85 -25.55
N PHE A 146 -11.91 -21.47 -24.30
CA PHE A 146 -12.86 -21.10 -23.26
C PHE A 146 -12.49 -19.71 -22.75
N VAL A 147 -13.51 -18.86 -22.63
CA VAL A 147 -13.37 -17.48 -22.11
C VAL A 147 -14.43 -17.23 -21.07
N ALA A 148 -14.05 -16.55 -20.00
CA ALA A 148 -14.93 -15.97 -19.01
C ALA A 148 -14.63 -14.46 -18.93
N GLU A 149 -15.67 -13.65 -19.04
CA GLU A 149 -15.64 -12.19 -18.93
C GLU A 149 -16.69 -11.75 -17.91
N ASN A 150 -16.22 -11.28 -16.74
CA ASN A 150 -17.11 -10.94 -15.62
C ASN A 150 -18.11 -12.06 -15.30
N ALA A 151 -17.61 -13.29 -15.23
CA ALA A 151 -18.44 -14.45 -15.00
C ALA A 151 -19.05 -14.44 -13.59
N THR A 152 -20.36 -14.66 -13.51
CA THR A 152 -21.15 -14.55 -12.27
C THR A 152 -21.14 -15.82 -11.41
N GLY A 153 -20.53 -16.92 -11.87
CA GLY A 153 -20.27 -18.10 -11.05
C GLY A 153 -19.16 -17.86 -10.02
N ASN A 154 -19.04 -18.76 -9.06
CA ASN A 154 -17.86 -18.84 -8.20
C ASN A 154 -16.88 -19.95 -8.62
N TRP A 155 -17.28 -20.79 -9.60
CA TRP A 155 -16.44 -21.89 -10.07
C TRP A 155 -16.53 -22.07 -11.58
N LEU A 156 -15.39 -21.83 -12.26
CA LEU A 156 -15.14 -22.15 -13.66
C LEU A 156 -14.33 -23.43 -13.74
N ALA A 157 -14.68 -24.34 -14.67
CA ALA A 157 -13.83 -25.46 -15.02
C ALA A 157 -13.99 -25.81 -16.50
N VAL A 158 -12.90 -26.27 -17.11
CA VAL A 158 -12.87 -26.67 -18.52
C VAL A 158 -11.90 -27.83 -18.74
N ASP A 159 -12.30 -28.75 -19.63
CA ASP A 159 -11.49 -29.91 -20.01
C ASP A 159 -12.04 -30.57 -21.29
N ASN A 160 -11.29 -31.54 -21.81
CA ASN A 160 -11.73 -32.51 -22.80
C ASN A 160 -12.23 -31.85 -24.11
N PHE A 161 -11.34 -31.07 -24.73
CA PHE A 161 -11.57 -30.52 -26.06
C PHE A 161 -11.53 -31.62 -27.10
N ARG A 162 -12.60 -31.82 -27.85
CA ARG A 162 -12.68 -32.80 -28.95
C ARG A 162 -13.17 -32.11 -30.20
N LEU A 163 -12.44 -32.35 -31.30
CA LEU A 163 -12.75 -31.74 -32.59
C LEU A 163 -13.09 -32.84 -33.60
N THR A 164 -14.21 -32.64 -34.32
CA THR A 164 -14.66 -33.55 -35.37
C THR A 164 -14.98 -32.73 -36.61
N GLN A 165 -14.41 -33.09 -37.73
CA GLN A 165 -14.85 -32.59 -39.04
C GLN A 165 -16.07 -33.37 -39.49
N THR A 166 -17.19 -32.71 -39.64
CA THR A 166 -18.49 -33.38 -39.97
C THR A 166 -18.69 -33.54 -41.46
N ASP A 167 -18.24 -32.54 -42.23
CA ASP A 167 -18.36 -32.53 -43.68
C ASP A 167 -17.23 -31.73 -44.32
N PRO A 168 -16.80 -32.06 -45.55
CA PRO A 168 -15.99 -31.18 -46.37
C PRO A 168 -16.78 -29.97 -46.85
N LEU A 169 -16.15 -29.03 -47.51
CA LEU A 169 -16.79 -27.93 -48.26
C LEU A 169 -16.44 -28.05 -49.74
N THR A 170 -17.42 -27.79 -50.61
CA THR A 170 -17.14 -27.56 -52.04
C THR A 170 -16.56 -26.17 -52.24
N ASP A 171 -15.96 -25.91 -53.43
CA ASP A 171 -15.37 -24.59 -53.78
C ASP A 171 -16.46 -23.50 -53.76
N GLU A 172 -17.69 -23.83 -54.18
CA GLU A 172 -18.85 -22.91 -54.12
C GLU A 172 -19.25 -22.58 -52.68
N GLU A 173 -19.25 -23.56 -51.75
CA GLU A 173 -19.53 -23.35 -50.32
C GLU A 173 -18.43 -22.47 -49.70
N VAL A 174 -17.15 -22.67 -50.01
CA VAL A 174 -16.03 -21.83 -49.54
C VAL A 174 -16.21 -20.38 -50.01
N LYS A 175 -16.55 -20.15 -51.27
CA LYS A 175 -16.82 -18.81 -51.77
C LYS A 175 -18.03 -18.16 -51.13
N ALA A 176 -19.09 -18.92 -50.91
CA ALA A 176 -20.29 -18.45 -50.24
C ALA A 176 -19.98 -18.05 -48.79
N GLU A 177 -19.15 -18.81 -48.09
CA GLU A 177 -18.75 -18.49 -46.73
C GLU A 177 -17.91 -17.23 -46.66
N LEU A 178 -16.96 -17.01 -47.58
CA LEU A 178 -16.23 -15.73 -47.67
C LEU A 178 -17.18 -14.57 -47.87
N GLN A 179 -18.22 -14.71 -48.75
CA GLN A 179 -19.21 -13.65 -48.94
C GLN A 179 -20.04 -13.39 -47.66
N ASN A 180 -20.40 -14.42 -46.90
CA ASN A 180 -21.01 -14.25 -45.59
C ASN A 180 -20.13 -13.46 -44.61
N MET A 181 -18.83 -13.78 -44.54
CA MET A 181 -17.87 -13.05 -43.71
C MET A 181 -17.75 -11.58 -44.15
N ILE A 182 -17.70 -11.30 -45.46
CA ILE A 182 -17.69 -9.93 -45.98
C ILE A 182 -18.96 -9.18 -45.55
N ALA A 183 -20.13 -9.83 -45.64
CA ALA A 183 -21.39 -9.21 -45.23
C ALA A 183 -21.38 -8.87 -43.72
N GLN A 184 -20.93 -9.78 -42.86
CA GLN A 184 -20.81 -9.55 -41.42
C GLN A 184 -19.80 -8.42 -41.11
N ALA A 185 -18.65 -8.40 -41.80
CA ALA A 185 -17.66 -7.33 -41.67
C ALA A 185 -18.23 -5.96 -42.05
N ASN A 186 -19.03 -5.88 -43.13
CA ASN A 186 -19.72 -4.67 -43.53
C ASN A 186 -20.78 -4.21 -42.50
N GLU A 187 -21.45 -5.14 -41.84
CA GLU A 187 -22.37 -4.79 -40.76
C GLU A 187 -21.63 -4.11 -39.58
N GLN A 188 -20.44 -4.63 -39.17
CA GLN A 188 -19.62 -4.00 -38.16
C GLN A 188 -19.22 -2.56 -38.48
N LEU A 189 -19.02 -2.19 -39.74
CA LEU A 189 -18.70 -0.81 -40.16
C LEU A 189 -19.77 0.22 -39.78
N SER A 190 -21.00 -0.21 -39.52
CA SER A 190 -22.09 0.67 -39.04
C SER A 190 -21.94 1.07 -37.57
N SER A 191 -21.08 0.41 -36.82
CA SER A 191 -20.85 0.65 -35.40
C SER A 191 -19.71 1.65 -35.18
N THR A 192 -19.71 2.32 -34.01
CA THR A 192 -18.63 3.20 -33.59
C THR A 192 -17.40 2.36 -33.19
N MET A 193 -16.26 2.67 -33.76
CA MET A 193 -14.97 2.05 -33.52
C MET A 193 -13.84 3.03 -33.83
N SER A 194 -12.62 2.74 -33.37
CA SER A 194 -11.49 3.63 -33.69
C SER A 194 -11.19 3.68 -35.18
N ALA A 195 -10.83 4.86 -35.70
CA ALA A 195 -10.53 5.12 -37.12
C ALA A 195 -9.46 4.17 -37.68
N THR A 196 -8.46 3.83 -36.88
CA THR A 196 -7.40 2.89 -37.28
C THR A 196 -7.98 1.48 -37.51
N VAL A 197 -8.85 1.02 -36.60
CA VAL A 197 -9.49 -0.29 -36.70
C VAL A 197 -10.49 -0.31 -37.87
N ARG A 198 -11.25 0.75 -38.06
CA ARG A 198 -12.16 0.94 -39.22
C ARG A 198 -11.39 0.81 -40.53
N THR A 199 -10.27 1.51 -40.69
CA THR A 199 -9.44 1.45 -41.92
C THR A 199 -8.88 0.04 -42.15
N GLN A 200 -8.49 -0.69 -41.06
CA GLN A 200 -8.03 -2.07 -41.19
C GLN A 200 -9.16 -2.99 -41.66
N LEU A 201 -10.37 -2.84 -41.12
CA LEU A 201 -11.55 -3.61 -41.52
C LEU A 201 -11.95 -3.32 -42.97
N GLU A 202 -12.02 -2.06 -43.36
CA GLU A 202 -12.30 -1.66 -44.73
C GLU A 202 -11.26 -2.22 -45.75
N THR A 203 -9.99 -2.18 -45.37
CA THR A 203 -8.91 -2.76 -46.21
C THR A 203 -9.07 -4.26 -46.36
N ALA A 204 -9.39 -4.97 -45.30
CA ALA A 204 -9.61 -6.41 -45.33
C ALA A 204 -10.84 -6.78 -46.18
N ILE A 205 -11.93 -6.03 -46.05
CA ILE A 205 -13.15 -6.18 -46.87
C ILE A 205 -12.83 -5.94 -48.35
N GLN A 206 -12.12 -4.87 -48.68
CA GLN A 206 -11.73 -4.55 -50.06
C GLN A 206 -10.87 -5.67 -50.67
N THR A 207 -9.90 -6.18 -49.90
CA THR A 207 -9.03 -7.27 -50.34
C THR A 207 -9.81 -8.52 -50.61
N ALA A 208 -10.74 -8.92 -49.73
CA ALA A 208 -11.58 -10.11 -49.87
C ALA A 208 -12.57 -9.96 -51.05
N THR A 209 -13.15 -8.77 -51.21
CA THR A 209 -14.10 -8.48 -52.31
C THR A 209 -13.43 -8.41 -53.71
N ALA A 210 -12.15 -8.01 -53.76
CA ALA A 210 -11.40 -7.90 -55.02
C ALA A 210 -10.87 -9.24 -55.55
N LEU A 211 -11.08 -10.33 -54.89
CA LEU A 211 -10.67 -11.67 -55.36
C LEU A 211 -11.40 -12.00 -56.68
N PRO A 212 -10.68 -12.50 -57.71
CA PRO A 212 -11.31 -12.91 -58.94
C PRO A 212 -12.12 -14.22 -58.76
N ASP A 213 -13.08 -14.46 -59.63
CA ASP A 213 -13.96 -15.63 -59.57
C ASP A 213 -13.20 -16.98 -59.65
N ASP A 214 -12.02 -16.99 -60.25
CA ASP A 214 -11.12 -18.11 -60.35
C ASP A 214 -10.00 -18.11 -59.31
N ALA A 215 -10.16 -17.37 -58.23
CA ALA A 215 -9.18 -17.31 -57.14
C ALA A 215 -8.87 -18.71 -56.57
N THR A 216 -7.62 -18.95 -56.29
CA THR A 216 -7.20 -20.20 -55.64
C THR A 216 -7.71 -20.34 -54.26
N LEU A 217 -7.91 -21.55 -53.75
CA LEU A 217 -8.32 -21.83 -52.37
C LEU A 217 -7.39 -21.15 -51.36
N GLU A 218 -6.07 -21.15 -51.60
CA GLU A 218 -5.09 -20.49 -50.76
C GLU A 218 -5.33 -18.97 -50.70
N ALA A 219 -5.63 -18.30 -51.82
CA ALA A 219 -5.93 -16.87 -51.85
C ALA A 219 -7.21 -16.54 -51.06
N ILE A 220 -8.25 -17.38 -51.19
CA ILE A 220 -9.51 -17.26 -50.43
C ILE A 220 -9.22 -17.42 -48.94
N GLN A 221 -8.46 -18.42 -48.53
CA GLN A 221 -8.12 -18.69 -47.14
C GLN A 221 -7.33 -17.53 -46.50
N GLN A 222 -6.36 -16.97 -47.23
CA GLN A 222 -5.60 -15.81 -46.74
C GLN A 222 -6.44 -14.56 -46.59
N ALA A 223 -7.36 -14.30 -47.53
CA ALA A 223 -8.31 -13.20 -47.44
C ALA A 223 -9.27 -13.39 -46.24
N ALA A 224 -9.80 -14.58 -46.06
CA ALA A 224 -10.64 -14.93 -44.91
C ALA A 224 -9.90 -14.74 -43.59
N GLN A 225 -8.66 -15.21 -43.48
CA GLN A 225 -7.83 -15.04 -42.30
C GLN A 225 -7.58 -13.56 -41.96
N SER A 226 -7.28 -12.75 -42.96
CA SER A 226 -7.10 -11.31 -42.79
C SER A 226 -8.39 -10.62 -42.36
N LEU A 227 -9.52 -11.04 -42.94
CA LEU A 227 -10.84 -10.51 -42.61
C LEU A 227 -11.25 -10.87 -41.16
N VAL A 228 -11.07 -12.12 -40.74
CA VAL A 228 -11.31 -12.54 -39.36
C VAL A 228 -10.46 -11.73 -38.38
N GLY A 229 -9.17 -11.56 -38.65
CA GLY A 229 -8.27 -10.77 -37.79
C GLY A 229 -8.71 -9.30 -37.68
N ALA A 230 -9.22 -8.70 -38.75
CA ALA A 230 -9.77 -7.34 -38.73
C ALA A 230 -11.11 -7.27 -38.00
N MET A 231 -12.00 -8.25 -38.19
CA MET A 231 -13.31 -8.35 -37.51
C MET A 231 -13.17 -8.51 -35.98
N VAL A 232 -12.19 -9.28 -35.51
CA VAL A 232 -11.91 -9.42 -34.06
C VAL A 232 -11.53 -8.07 -33.48
N LYS A 233 -10.61 -7.35 -34.11
CA LYS A 233 -10.20 -6.01 -33.64
C LYS A 233 -11.37 -5.02 -33.68
N ALA A 234 -12.23 -5.11 -34.69
CA ALA A 234 -13.44 -4.29 -34.78
C ALA A 234 -14.40 -4.59 -33.61
N THR A 235 -14.62 -5.86 -33.30
CA THR A 235 -15.47 -6.28 -32.17
C THR A 235 -14.91 -5.72 -30.82
N GLU A 236 -13.60 -5.82 -30.59
CA GLU A 236 -12.97 -5.28 -29.38
C GLU A 236 -13.15 -3.75 -29.32
N SER A 237 -12.86 -3.04 -30.41
CA SER A 237 -13.01 -1.58 -30.44
C SER A 237 -14.47 -1.13 -30.27
N ILE A 238 -15.42 -1.80 -30.90
CA ILE A 238 -16.87 -1.54 -30.73
C ILE A 238 -17.27 -1.73 -29.26
N ALA A 239 -16.78 -2.78 -28.60
CA ALA A 239 -17.07 -3.04 -27.20
C ALA A 239 -16.49 -1.94 -26.28
N ASP A 240 -15.31 -1.40 -26.58
CA ASP A 240 -14.71 -0.30 -25.83
C ASP A 240 -15.55 0.98 -25.94
N PHE A 241 -15.95 1.38 -27.13
CA PHE A 241 -16.84 2.54 -27.32
C PHE A 241 -18.23 2.30 -26.70
N ALA A 242 -18.76 1.09 -26.74
CA ALA A 242 -20.03 0.75 -26.09
C ALA A 242 -19.95 0.87 -24.56
N ARG A 243 -18.79 0.55 -23.95
CA ARG A 243 -18.58 0.77 -22.50
C ARG A 243 -18.64 2.26 -22.16
N LEU A 244 -18.03 3.13 -22.98
CA LEU A 244 -18.08 4.57 -22.77
C LEU A 244 -19.51 5.10 -22.98
N GLN A 245 -20.23 4.66 -24.01
CA GLN A 245 -21.63 5.03 -24.23
C GLN A 245 -22.52 4.64 -23.04
N LYS A 246 -22.35 3.44 -22.52
CA LYS A 246 -23.09 3.00 -21.33
C LYS A 246 -22.84 3.92 -20.13
N ALA A 247 -21.59 4.31 -19.88
CA ALA A 247 -21.27 5.23 -18.79
C ALA A 247 -21.91 6.61 -18.99
N ILE A 248 -21.95 7.09 -20.24
CA ILE A 248 -22.65 8.33 -20.61
C ILE A 248 -24.14 8.21 -20.33
N ASP A 249 -24.79 7.14 -20.80
CA ASP A 249 -26.22 6.91 -20.61
C ASP A 249 -26.59 6.84 -19.11
N GLU A 250 -25.78 6.18 -18.29
CA GLU A 250 -25.95 6.11 -16.84
C GLU A 250 -25.79 7.48 -16.16
N ALA A 251 -24.87 8.32 -16.65
CA ALA A 251 -24.68 9.69 -16.15
C ALA A 251 -25.86 10.61 -16.57
N GLU A 252 -26.29 10.54 -17.83
CA GLU A 252 -27.45 11.29 -18.33
C GLU A 252 -28.74 10.94 -17.59
N ALA A 253 -28.92 9.69 -17.22
CA ALA A 253 -30.10 9.22 -16.51
C ALA A 253 -30.30 9.84 -15.11
N ILE A 254 -29.23 10.38 -14.53
CA ILE A 254 -29.25 11.02 -13.20
C ILE A 254 -29.05 12.53 -13.27
N TYR A 255 -28.73 13.09 -14.43
CA TYR A 255 -28.51 14.51 -14.60
C TYR A 255 -29.83 15.30 -14.39
N ASP A 256 -29.72 16.35 -13.57
CA ASP A 256 -30.81 17.30 -13.35
C ASP A 256 -30.21 18.71 -13.22
N ALA A 257 -30.60 19.60 -14.12
CA ALA A 257 -30.04 20.94 -14.24
C ALA A 257 -30.33 21.83 -13.02
N ASP A 258 -31.37 21.52 -12.24
CA ASP A 258 -31.78 22.28 -11.07
C ASP A 258 -31.07 21.86 -9.78
N GLN A 259 -30.26 20.81 -9.84
CA GLN A 259 -29.55 20.28 -8.69
C GLN A 259 -28.16 20.89 -8.48
N ALA A 260 -27.64 20.82 -7.23
CA ALA A 260 -26.31 21.28 -6.91
C ALA A 260 -25.23 20.52 -7.70
N GLY A 261 -24.25 21.25 -8.27
CA GLY A 261 -23.18 20.63 -9.06
C GLY A 261 -23.58 20.23 -10.48
N ALA A 262 -24.74 20.68 -10.99
CA ALA A 262 -25.22 20.35 -12.33
C ALA A 262 -24.26 20.81 -13.43
N ASP A 263 -23.71 22.03 -13.34
CA ASP A 263 -22.80 22.57 -14.38
C ASP A 263 -21.51 21.75 -14.53
N PRO A 264 -20.73 21.46 -13.50
CA PRO A 264 -19.53 20.61 -13.67
C PRO A 264 -19.87 19.18 -14.08
N PHE A 265 -21.02 18.65 -13.66
CA PHE A 265 -21.46 17.33 -14.06
C PHE A 265 -21.87 17.31 -15.55
N ARG A 266 -22.58 18.32 -16.04
CA ARG A 266 -22.88 18.48 -17.47
C ARG A 266 -21.61 18.56 -18.32
N GLN A 267 -20.61 19.35 -17.87
CA GLN A 267 -19.32 19.44 -18.57
C GLN A 267 -18.61 18.09 -18.66
N ALA A 268 -18.65 17.27 -17.61
CA ALA A 268 -18.07 15.92 -17.62
C ALA A 268 -18.79 15.02 -18.65
N ILE A 269 -20.13 15.05 -18.68
CA ILE A 269 -20.91 14.29 -19.65
C ILE A 269 -20.58 14.75 -21.08
N ASP A 270 -20.57 16.07 -21.33
CA ASP A 270 -20.29 16.62 -22.66
C ASP A 270 -18.88 16.25 -23.14
N HIS A 271 -17.90 16.21 -22.24
CA HIS A 271 -16.54 15.76 -22.55
C HIS A 271 -16.52 14.29 -22.96
N ALA A 272 -17.20 13.43 -22.20
CA ALA A 272 -17.32 12.00 -22.50
C ALA A 272 -18.02 11.74 -23.85
N VAL A 273 -19.10 12.51 -24.15
CA VAL A 273 -19.79 12.47 -25.43
C VAL A 273 -18.84 12.87 -26.58
N GLY A 274 -18.03 13.91 -26.37
CA GLY A 274 -17.01 14.34 -27.33
C GLY A 274 -15.99 13.24 -27.65
N LEU A 275 -15.48 12.56 -26.65
CA LEU A 275 -14.56 11.43 -26.83
C LEU A 275 -15.21 10.20 -27.48
N HIS A 276 -16.48 9.93 -27.16
CA HIS A 276 -17.23 8.85 -27.82
C HIS A 276 -17.46 9.13 -29.34
N GLN A 277 -17.61 10.38 -29.73
CA GLN A 277 -17.80 10.78 -31.13
C GLN A 277 -16.48 10.91 -31.92
N ASP A 278 -15.34 10.95 -31.23
CA ASP A 278 -14.02 11.05 -31.86
C ASP A 278 -13.45 9.64 -32.09
N GLU A 279 -13.49 9.18 -33.34
CA GLU A 279 -12.94 7.87 -33.74
C GLU A 279 -11.43 7.78 -33.58
N THR A 280 -10.72 8.86 -33.26
CA THR A 280 -9.28 8.82 -32.91
C THR A 280 -9.04 8.48 -31.44
N THR A 281 -10.07 8.42 -30.62
CA THR A 281 -9.99 8.10 -29.19
C THR A 281 -9.41 6.71 -28.96
N THR A 282 -8.39 6.62 -28.10
CA THR A 282 -7.73 5.38 -27.73
C THR A 282 -8.43 4.69 -26.57
N VAL A 283 -8.22 3.37 -26.42
CA VAL A 283 -8.75 2.59 -25.29
C VAL A 283 -8.31 3.18 -23.94
N ALA A 284 -7.06 3.63 -23.82
CA ALA A 284 -6.56 4.26 -22.59
C ALA A 284 -7.32 5.56 -22.26
N GLN A 285 -7.71 6.35 -23.26
CA GLN A 285 -8.54 7.54 -23.08
C GLN A 285 -9.97 7.16 -22.67
N ILE A 286 -10.55 6.12 -23.27
CA ILE A 286 -11.86 5.57 -22.89
C ILE A 286 -11.86 5.15 -21.42
N ASP A 287 -10.87 4.37 -20.99
CA ASP A 287 -10.76 3.89 -19.61
C ASP A 287 -10.59 5.05 -18.62
N ALA A 288 -9.77 6.04 -18.97
CA ALA A 288 -9.59 7.24 -18.16
C ALA A 288 -10.88 8.06 -18.05
N GLU A 289 -11.61 8.19 -19.15
CA GLU A 289 -12.87 8.96 -19.20
C GLU A 289 -14.00 8.28 -18.43
N ILE A 290 -14.16 6.98 -18.56
CA ILE A 290 -15.14 6.22 -17.75
C ILE A 290 -14.89 6.49 -16.27
N LYS A 291 -13.63 6.40 -15.82
CA LYS A 291 -13.26 6.69 -14.43
C LYS A 291 -13.51 8.15 -14.03
N ALA A 292 -13.26 9.09 -14.92
CA ALA A 292 -13.53 10.51 -14.68
C ALA A 292 -15.04 10.76 -14.55
N LEU A 293 -15.84 10.14 -15.42
CA LEU A 293 -17.30 10.24 -15.39
C LEU A 293 -17.90 9.57 -14.12
N GLU A 294 -17.40 8.41 -13.70
CA GLU A 294 -17.77 7.78 -12.43
C GLU A 294 -17.49 8.71 -11.24
N THR A 295 -16.36 9.41 -11.26
CA THR A 295 -16.01 10.41 -10.24
C THR A 295 -16.97 11.59 -10.25
N ALA A 296 -17.34 12.10 -11.44
CA ALA A 296 -18.30 13.19 -11.58
C ALA A 296 -19.71 12.78 -11.13
N VAL A 297 -20.17 11.58 -11.45
CA VAL A 297 -21.42 10.97 -10.95
C VAL A 297 -21.41 10.92 -9.43
N PHE A 298 -20.31 10.44 -8.83
CA PHE A 298 -20.19 10.33 -7.38
C PHE A 298 -20.22 11.71 -6.72
N ALA A 299 -19.51 12.70 -7.28
CA ALA A 299 -19.51 14.09 -6.81
C ALA A 299 -20.90 14.73 -6.87
N PHE A 300 -21.61 14.54 -7.99
CA PHE A 300 -22.97 15.04 -8.17
C PHE A 300 -23.96 14.42 -7.17
N ARG A 301 -23.87 13.12 -6.93
CA ARG A 301 -24.70 12.43 -5.94
C ARG A 301 -24.41 12.87 -4.52
N ILE A 302 -23.15 13.14 -4.17
CA ILE A 302 -22.75 13.70 -2.87
C ILE A 302 -23.30 15.12 -2.69
N ALA A 303 -23.21 15.97 -3.73
CA ALA A 303 -23.74 17.33 -3.67
C ALA A 303 -25.26 17.37 -3.45
N ASN A 304 -25.98 16.30 -3.83
CA ASN A 304 -27.43 16.15 -3.69
C ASN A 304 -27.81 15.03 -2.70
N ALA A 305 -26.96 14.76 -1.75
CA ALA A 305 -27.17 13.74 -0.73
C ALA A 305 -28.40 14.04 0.14
N THR A 306 -29.07 12.98 0.59
CA THR A 306 -30.23 13.10 1.48
C THR A 306 -30.05 12.24 2.72
N GLY A 307 -30.76 12.61 3.81
CA GLY A 307 -30.69 11.91 5.09
C GLY A 307 -29.49 12.29 5.95
N ASP A 308 -29.37 11.62 7.08
CA ASP A 308 -28.33 11.92 8.07
C ASP A 308 -26.99 11.31 7.66
N ALA A 309 -25.92 12.06 7.87
CA ALA A 309 -24.56 11.59 7.68
C ALA A 309 -24.21 10.50 8.73
N PRO A 310 -23.50 9.43 8.32
CA PRO A 310 -23.00 8.43 9.26
C PRO A 310 -21.85 9.02 10.09
N THR A 311 -21.55 8.39 11.22
CA THR A 311 -20.39 8.75 12.03
C THR A 311 -19.16 8.00 11.54
N ALA A 312 -18.08 8.74 11.27
CA ALA A 312 -16.75 8.19 11.06
C ALA A 312 -15.83 8.76 12.14
N THR A 313 -14.98 7.95 12.73
CA THR A 313 -14.02 8.38 13.76
C THR A 313 -12.63 7.92 13.37
N THR A 314 -11.73 8.87 13.15
CA THR A 314 -10.30 8.61 12.94
C THR A 314 -9.62 8.41 14.29
N TYR A 315 -8.83 7.34 14.44
CA TYR A 315 -8.00 7.19 15.63
C TYR A 315 -6.77 8.08 15.51
N THR A 316 -6.70 9.13 16.32
CA THR A 316 -5.67 10.19 16.20
C THR A 316 -4.51 10.05 17.17
N ARG A 317 -4.59 9.12 18.16
CA ARG A 317 -3.56 8.98 19.20
C ARG A 317 -2.26 8.35 18.70
N PHE A 318 -2.35 7.49 17.70
CA PHE A 318 -1.21 6.81 17.10
C PHE A 318 -1.53 6.37 15.67
N PHE A 319 -0.54 6.39 14.81
CA PHE A 319 -0.58 5.90 13.43
C PHE A 319 0.83 5.48 13.03
N ILE A 320 0.96 4.71 11.96
CA ILE A 320 2.25 4.21 11.50
C ILE A 320 2.49 4.73 10.09
N PRO A 321 3.35 5.75 9.91
CA PRO A 321 3.72 6.21 8.57
C PRO A 321 4.60 5.19 7.87
N ALA A 322 4.46 5.11 6.56
CA ALA A 322 5.27 4.32 5.66
C ALA A 322 5.88 5.21 4.57
N ALA A 323 6.77 4.67 3.74
CA ALA A 323 7.33 5.43 2.62
C ALA A 323 6.25 5.78 1.59
N HIS A 324 5.38 4.84 1.26
CA HIS A 324 4.33 5.03 0.26
C HIS A 324 2.91 4.96 0.83
N GLY A 325 2.75 5.19 2.13
CA GLY A 325 1.44 5.10 2.75
C GLY A 325 1.43 5.33 4.25
N VAL A 326 0.35 4.87 4.89
CA VAL A 326 0.16 4.97 6.34
C VAL A 326 -0.77 3.86 6.82
N LEU A 327 -0.52 3.35 8.02
CA LEU A 327 -1.47 2.50 8.74
C LEU A 327 -2.31 3.37 9.68
N VAL A 328 -3.62 3.32 9.53
CA VAL A 328 -4.57 4.13 10.29
C VAL A 328 -5.71 3.26 10.80
N ARG A 329 -6.22 3.56 11.99
CA ARG A 329 -7.43 2.93 12.52
C ARG A 329 -8.62 3.87 12.47
N ALA A 330 -9.79 3.30 12.21
CA ALA A 330 -11.04 4.03 12.21
C ALA A 330 -12.20 3.19 12.73
N VAL A 331 -13.25 3.87 13.20
CA VAL A 331 -14.51 3.27 13.63
C VAL A 331 -15.66 3.98 12.93
N PHE A 332 -16.70 3.22 12.57
CA PHE A 332 -17.85 3.72 11.83
C PHE A 332 -19.15 3.32 12.51
N ALA A 333 -20.12 4.22 12.52
CA ALA A 333 -21.46 3.96 13.04
C ALA A 333 -22.51 4.69 12.17
N GLY A 334 -23.67 4.08 12.03
CA GLY A 334 -24.80 4.63 11.28
C GLY A 334 -25.52 3.54 10.49
N ALA A 335 -26.71 3.86 10.03
CA ALA A 335 -27.51 2.98 9.18
C ALA A 335 -27.17 3.18 7.70
N ASN A 336 -27.36 2.13 6.90
CA ASN A 336 -27.27 2.17 5.44
C ASN A 336 -25.91 2.65 4.90
N ILE A 337 -24.81 2.41 5.62
CA ILE A 337 -23.47 2.68 5.11
C ILE A 337 -23.22 1.81 3.87
N MET A 338 -22.95 2.47 2.75
CA MET A 338 -22.61 1.86 1.47
C MET A 338 -21.11 1.68 1.34
N GLU A 339 -20.34 2.71 1.71
CA GLU A 339 -18.89 2.74 1.61
C GLU A 339 -18.30 3.34 2.89
N ARG A 340 -17.16 2.84 3.31
CA ARG A 340 -16.38 3.36 4.44
C ARG A 340 -14.90 3.14 4.20
N GLY A 341 -14.09 4.07 4.64
CA GLY A 341 -12.66 4.00 4.37
C GLY A 341 -11.87 5.16 4.93
N ILE A 342 -10.73 5.36 4.35
CA ILE A 342 -9.82 6.47 4.62
C ILE A 342 -9.67 7.28 3.35
N CYS A 343 -9.81 8.61 3.44
CA CYS A 343 -9.46 9.53 2.36
C CYS A 343 -8.24 10.37 2.75
N TRP A 344 -7.48 10.79 1.73
CA TRP A 344 -6.26 11.59 1.94
C TRP A 344 -5.98 12.54 0.78
N SER A 345 -5.34 13.65 1.12
CA SER A 345 -4.89 14.68 0.18
C SER A 345 -3.65 15.38 0.74
N THR A 346 -2.98 16.15 -0.07
CA THR A 346 -1.99 17.16 0.38
C THR A 346 -2.67 18.42 0.91
N ASP A 347 -3.95 18.62 0.63
CA ASP A 347 -4.76 19.70 1.19
C ASP A 347 -5.25 19.35 2.60
N PRO A 348 -5.39 20.35 3.50
CA PRO A 348 -5.67 20.11 4.92
C PRO A 348 -6.99 19.43 5.24
N GLU A 349 -7.98 19.47 4.34
CA GLU A 349 -9.30 18.88 4.55
C GLU A 349 -9.65 17.88 3.44
N PRO A 350 -9.05 16.67 3.44
CA PRO A 350 -9.32 15.66 2.43
C PRO A 350 -10.79 15.24 2.44
N THR A 351 -11.33 15.01 1.27
CA THR A 351 -12.72 14.57 1.07
C THR A 351 -12.76 13.20 0.40
N VAL A 352 -13.92 12.60 0.32
CA VAL A 352 -14.11 11.35 -0.42
C VAL A 352 -13.94 11.52 -1.95
N LEU A 353 -13.86 12.76 -2.43
CA LEU A 353 -13.58 13.08 -3.83
C LEU A 353 -12.08 13.14 -4.16
N ASP A 354 -11.25 13.18 -3.12
CA ASP A 354 -9.79 13.04 -3.22
C ASP A 354 -9.39 11.57 -3.30
N ASN A 355 -8.14 11.25 -2.97
CA ASN A 355 -7.72 9.86 -2.88
C ASN A 355 -8.45 9.16 -1.74
N ARG A 356 -8.86 7.90 -1.95
CA ARG A 356 -9.52 7.10 -0.94
C ARG A 356 -9.22 5.61 -1.07
N SER A 357 -9.31 4.89 0.04
CA SER A 357 -9.17 3.43 0.11
C SER A 357 -10.18 2.84 1.09
N THR A 358 -10.74 1.71 0.70
CA THR A 358 -11.61 0.89 1.55
C THR A 358 -10.89 -0.36 2.08
N ASP A 359 -9.61 -0.53 1.76
CA ASP A 359 -8.81 -1.69 2.14
C ASP A 359 -8.47 -1.68 3.63
N TYR A 360 -8.95 -2.66 4.36
CA TYR A 360 -8.65 -2.83 5.77
C TYR A 360 -8.51 -4.29 6.17
N TYR A 361 -7.74 -4.51 7.24
CA TYR A 361 -7.60 -5.79 7.90
C TYR A 361 -8.58 -5.90 9.06
N SER A 362 -9.48 -6.87 9.01
CA SER A 362 -10.64 -6.96 9.91
C SER A 362 -10.39 -7.75 11.19
N GLN A 363 -9.43 -8.67 11.23
CA GLN A 363 -9.23 -9.61 12.35
C GLN A 363 -8.85 -8.94 13.67
N LYS A 364 -8.26 -7.74 13.61
CA LYS A 364 -7.87 -6.93 14.78
C LYS A 364 -8.57 -5.57 14.78
N GLY A 365 -9.85 -5.54 14.43
CA GLY A 365 -10.58 -4.29 14.20
C GLY A 365 -10.29 -3.71 12.82
N MET A 366 -10.71 -2.48 12.55
CA MET A 366 -10.49 -1.87 11.23
C MET A 366 -9.13 -1.17 11.17
N LEU A 367 -8.12 -1.88 10.72
CA LEU A 367 -6.79 -1.38 10.43
C LEU A 367 -6.67 -1.17 8.92
N PHE A 368 -6.63 0.10 8.49
CA PHE A 368 -6.50 0.47 7.09
C PHE A 368 -5.04 0.56 6.67
N HIS A 369 -4.74 -0.01 5.50
CA HIS A 369 -3.44 0.05 4.84
C HIS A 369 -3.54 1.03 3.67
N VAL A 370 -3.39 2.31 3.95
CA VAL A 370 -3.46 3.36 2.93
C VAL A 370 -2.18 3.32 2.10
N LYS A 371 -2.30 3.25 0.78
CA LYS A 371 -1.20 3.19 -0.20
C LYS A 371 -1.29 4.34 -1.21
N GLY A 372 -0.27 4.47 -2.05
CA GLY A 372 -0.26 5.43 -3.15
C GLY A 372 0.15 6.85 -2.75
N MET A 373 0.81 6.99 -1.61
CA MET A 373 1.40 8.26 -1.16
C MET A 373 2.84 8.39 -1.67
N ASN A 374 3.29 9.62 -1.91
CA ASN A 374 4.69 9.90 -2.22
C ASN A 374 5.53 9.92 -0.95
N PRO A 375 6.79 9.43 -0.99
CA PRO A 375 7.70 9.52 0.13
C PRO A 375 8.01 10.96 0.54
N SER A 376 8.37 11.16 1.81
CA SER A 376 8.80 12.45 2.37
C SER A 376 7.81 13.60 2.10
N THR A 377 6.53 13.29 2.13
CA THR A 377 5.46 14.22 1.76
C THR A 377 4.46 14.36 2.89
N VAL A 378 3.96 15.58 3.10
CA VAL A 378 2.90 15.84 4.06
C VAL A 378 1.56 15.50 3.43
N TYR A 379 0.79 14.68 4.12
CA TYR A 379 -0.59 14.35 3.79
C TYR A 379 -1.51 14.63 4.97
N TYR A 380 -2.75 14.90 4.65
CA TYR A 380 -3.84 14.92 5.60
C TYR A 380 -4.72 13.71 5.35
N VAL A 381 -5.13 13.03 6.40
CA VAL A 381 -5.78 11.72 6.33
C VAL A 381 -6.93 11.70 7.30
N ARG A 382 -8.10 11.22 6.89
CA ARG A 382 -9.23 11.02 7.79
C ARG A 382 -10.13 9.86 7.38
N ALA A 383 -10.84 9.31 8.34
CA ALA A 383 -11.90 8.35 8.10
C ALA A 383 -13.09 9.02 7.40
N TYR A 384 -13.78 8.27 6.56
CA TYR A 384 -15.05 8.66 5.96
C TYR A 384 -16.01 7.48 5.89
N ALA A 385 -17.29 7.79 5.88
CA ALA A 385 -18.34 6.83 5.55
C ALA A 385 -19.41 7.50 4.69
N VAL A 386 -19.96 6.76 3.73
CA VAL A 386 -20.98 7.22 2.78
C VAL A 386 -22.21 6.31 2.90
N THR A 387 -23.37 6.90 3.01
CA THR A 387 -24.64 6.15 3.01
C THR A 387 -25.10 5.80 1.60
N LYS A 388 -26.11 4.91 1.47
CA LYS A 388 -26.77 4.63 0.20
C LYS A 388 -27.47 5.85 -0.44
N THR A 389 -27.69 6.90 0.33
CA THR A 389 -28.23 8.19 -0.14
C THR A 389 -27.15 9.25 -0.28
N TYR A 390 -25.89 8.83 -0.30
CA TYR A 390 -24.67 9.64 -0.50
C TYR A 390 -24.36 10.67 0.57
N ALA A 391 -25.06 10.67 1.72
CA ALA A 391 -24.67 11.49 2.87
C ALA A 391 -23.30 11.00 3.41
N VAL A 392 -22.36 11.94 3.60
CA VAL A 392 -20.97 11.66 3.97
C VAL A 392 -20.69 12.14 5.39
N GLY A 393 -20.16 11.23 6.22
CA GLY A 393 -19.60 11.56 7.52
C GLY A 393 -18.08 11.45 7.51
N TYR A 394 -17.40 12.42 8.13
CA TYR A 394 -15.94 12.45 8.24
C TYR A 394 -15.50 12.40 9.70
N GLY A 395 -14.35 11.76 9.93
CA GLY A 395 -13.62 11.81 11.18
C GLY A 395 -12.64 12.98 11.27
N ASP A 396 -11.96 13.08 12.40
CA ASP A 396 -10.91 14.08 12.61
C ASP A 396 -9.75 13.90 11.63
N VAL A 397 -9.16 15.02 11.23
CA VAL A 397 -8.01 15.02 10.31
C VAL A 397 -6.73 14.69 11.06
N LEU A 398 -5.98 13.77 10.49
CA LEU A 398 -4.65 13.35 10.91
C LEU A 398 -3.62 13.91 9.94
N LYS A 399 -2.65 14.71 10.43
CA LYS A 399 -1.49 15.13 9.62
C LYS A 399 -0.44 14.01 9.64
N VAL A 400 -0.12 13.49 8.49
CA VAL A 400 0.88 12.42 8.27
C VAL A 400 2.04 12.96 7.46
N VAL A 401 3.26 12.68 7.88
CA VAL A 401 4.45 12.85 7.04
C VAL A 401 4.92 11.46 6.67
N THR A 402 4.89 11.12 5.39
CA THR A 402 5.36 9.81 4.91
C THR A 402 6.88 9.68 5.12
N LEU A 403 7.33 8.45 5.36
CA LEU A 403 8.74 8.16 5.47
C LEU A 403 9.45 8.38 4.13
N PRO A 404 10.77 8.65 4.15
CA PRO A 404 11.58 8.55 2.94
C PRO A 404 11.56 7.13 2.38
N GLN A 405 11.75 7.00 1.09
CA GLN A 405 11.92 5.70 0.43
C GLN A 405 13.01 4.87 1.09
N GLY A 406 12.73 3.63 1.43
CA GLY A 406 13.73 2.66 1.83
C GLY A 406 14.74 2.39 0.71
N SER A 407 15.95 1.96 1.06
CA SER A 407 16.99 1.62 0.09
C SER A 407 17.62 0.25 0.34
N CYS A 408 16.77 -0.71 0.75
CA CYS A 408 17.14 -2.11 0.88
C CYS A 408 17.32 -2.76 -0.49
N ARG A 409 18.23 -3.73 -0.60
CA ARG A 409 18.46 -4.52 -1.81
C ARG A 409 18.54 -5.99 -1.46
N GLY A 410 18.08 -6.85 -2.39
CA GLY A 410 18.16 -8.29 -2.27
C GLY A 410 18.98 -8.91 -3.41
N THR A 411 19.71 -9.95 -3.10
CA THR A 411 20.43 -10.77 -4.08
C THR A 411 20.20 -12.26 -3.79
N TRP A 412 20.12 -13.05 -4.83
CA TRP A 412 20.06 -14.51 -4.74
C TRP A 412 21.20 -15.12 -5.59
N ASN A 413 21.95 -16.08 -5.03
CA ASN A 413 23.11 -16.65 -5.69
C ASN A 413 22.81 -17.83 -6.64
N TYR A 414 21.53 -18.16 -6.85
CA TYR A 414 21.09 -19.25 -7.75
C TYR A 414 21.74 -20.60 -7.47
N GLY A 415 22.06 -20.88 -6.21
CA GLY A 415 22.71 -22.12 -5.78
C GLY A 415 21.77 -23.29 -5.48
N ALA A 416 20.46 -23.15 -5.64
CA ALA A 416 19.50 -24.23 -5.41
C ALA A 416 19.56 -25.28 -6.55
N PRO A 417 19.22 -26.55 -6.26
CA PRO A 417 19.41 -27.65 -7.22
C PRO A 417 18.45 -27.63 -8.40
N THR A 418 17.32 -26.92 -8.32
CA THR A 418 16.33 -26.82 -9.39
C THR A 418 16.03 -25.35 -9.76
N ALA A 419 15.55 -25.12 -10.98
CA ALA A 419 15.16 -23.80 -11.47
C ALA A 419 14.01 -23.23 -10.65
N GLU A 420 13.02 -24.06 -10.33
CA GLU A 420 11.83 -23.66 -9.55
C GLU A 420 12.19 -23.24 -8.11
N ALA A 421 13.15 -23.94 -7.48
CA ALA A 421 13.62 -23.55 -6.15
C ALA A 421 14.39 -22.21 -6.19
N ASN A 422 15.19 -21.99 -7.21
CA ASN A 422 15.87 -20.71 -7.42
C ASN A 422 14.88 -19.58 -7.65
N GLU A 423 13.85 -19.80 -8.45
CA GLU A 423 12.80 -18.81 -8.72
C GLU A 423 12.01 -18.48 -7.45
N ARG A 424 11.55 -19.51 -6.68
CA ARG A 424 10.84 -19.27 -5.41
C ARG A 424 11.67 -18.46 -4.42
N CYS A 425 12.93 -18.83 -4.21
CA CYS A 425 13.82 -18.15 -3.29
C CYS A 425 14.09 -16.69 -3.72
N ASN A 426 14.40 -16.49 -5.01
CA ASN A 426 14.62 -15.15 -5.54
C ASN A 426 13.36 -14.28 -5.43
N THR A 427 12.20 -14.81 -5.82
CA THR A 427 10.91 -14.13 -5.71
C THR A 427 10.62 -13.73 -4.27
N ALA A 428 10.81 -14.63 -3.30
CA ALA A 428 10.59 -14.34 -1.88
C ALA A 428 11.51 -13.22 -1.36
N ILE A 429 12.78 -13.20 -1.80
CA ILE A 429 13.74 -12.14 -1.47
C ILE A 429 13.29 -10.81 -2.08
N GLN A 430 12.97 -10.76 -3.37
CA GLN A 430 12.57 -9.52 -4.04
C GLN A 430 11.28 -8.96 -3.43
N GLN A 431 10.27 -9.79 -3.21
CA GLN A 431 9.02 -9.37 -2.56
C GLN A 431 9.27 -8.81 -1.14
N THR A 432 10.16 -9.44 -0.35
CA THR A 432 10.52 -8.91 0.97
C THR A 432 11.17 -7.54 0.88
N ILE A 433 12.06 -7.34 -0.08
CA ILE A 433 12.71 -6.05 -0.32
C ILE A 433 11.71 -4.98 -0.78
N ASP A 434 10.75 -5.35 -1.63
CA ASP A 434 9.68 -4.45 -2.07
C ASP A 434 8.83 -3.99 -0.87
N TYR A 435 8.41 -4.93 0.00
CA TYR A 435 7.69 -4.58 1.23
C TYR A 435 8.52 -3.68 2.16
N LEU A 436 9.81 -3.97 2.36
CA LEU A 436 10.68 -3.12 3.19
C LEU A 436 10.81 -1.71 2.62
N ASN A 437 10.99 -1.57 1.31
CA ASN A 437 11.16 -0.27 0.67
C ASN A 437 9.85 0.51 0.58
N GLU A 438 8.71 -0.16 0.46
CA GLU A 438 7.40 0.47 0.45
C GLU A 438 6.96 0.92 1.85
N TRP A 439 7.24 0.10 2.88
CA TRP A 439 6.67 0.29 4.22
C TRP A 439 7.65 0.78 5.27
N THR A 440 8.93 0.90 4.94
CA THR A 440 9.97 1.37 5.88
C THR A 440 10.90 2.38 5.24
N ALA A 441 11.71 3.06 6.06
CA ALA A 441 12.81 3.89 5.61
C ALA A 441 14.18 3.29 5.93
N ILE A 442 14.29 1.97 6.05
CA ILE A 442 15.58 1.30 6.30
C ILE A 442 16.50 1.55 5.11
N LYS A 443 17.72 2.03 5.39
CA LYS A 443 18.70 2.41 4.36
C LYS A 443 19.91 1.48 4.36
N GLY A 444 20.37 1.17 3.14
CA GLY A 444 21.65 0.49 2.92
C GLY A 444 21.72 -0.96 3.35
N PHE A 445 20.60 -1.57 3.73
CA PHE A 445 20.53 -2.99 4.04
C PHE A 445 20.60 -3.82 2.76
N VAL A 446 21.46 -4.85 2.76
CA VAL A 446 21.61 -5.80 1.63
C VAL A 446 21.36 -7.22 2.11
N LEU A 447 20.25 -7.79 1.67
CA LEU A 447 19.92 -9.18 1.93
C LEU A 447 20.61 -10.07 0.90
N GLN A 448 21.55 -10.88 1.35
CA GLN A 448 22.35 -11.76 0.50
C GLN A 448 21.88 -13.21 0.69
N GLY A 449 21.01 -13.68 -0.21
CA GLY A 449 20.42 -15.01 -0.14
C GLY A 449 21.30 -16.10 -0.77
N HIS A 450 21.43 -17.21 -0.04
CA HIS A 450 22.20 -18.39 -0.45
C HIS A 450 21.38 -19.65 -0.22
N TYR A 451 21.59 -20.66 -1.05
CA TYR A 451 21.00 -21.97 -0.79
C TYR A 451 21.82 -22.73 0.26
N GLY A 452 21.15 -23.23 1.28
CA GLY A 452 21.73 -24.00 2.37
C GLY A 452 21.22 -25.44 2.38
N SER A 453 21.87 -26.37 1.73
CA SER A 453 21.43 -27.79 1.66
C SER A 453 21.29 -28.46 3.03
N GLY A 454 22.04 -28.00 4.04
CA GLY A 454 21.98 -28.48 5.42
C GLY A 454 21.14 -27.61 6.36
N THR A 455 20.49 -26.54 5.86
CA THR A 455 19.63 -25.65 6.65
C THR A 455 18.21 -26.19 6.64
N PRO A 456 17.60 -26.54 7.80
CA PRO A 456 16.25 -27.16 7.80
C PRO A 456 15.16 -26.22 7.27
N THR A 457 15.24 -24.94 7.60
CA THR A 457 14.30 -23.89 7.26
C THR A 457 15.01 -22.75 6.53
N ALA A 458 15.36 -21.71 7.24
CA ALA A 458 16.26 -20.64 6.82
C ALA A 458 17.01 -20.12 8.05
N ASP A 459 18.04 -19.32 7.82
CA ASP A 459 18.70 -18.51 8.83
C ASP A 459 19.29 -17.25 8.22
N CYS A 460 19.47 -16.21 9.05
CA CYS A 460 20.13 -14.99 8.62
C CYS A 460 21.09 -14.45 9.69
N SER A 461 22.32 -14.20 9.26
CA SER A 461 23.31 -13.57 10.12
C SER A 461 23.11 -12.05 10.16
N TYR A 462 23.56 -11.45 11.22
CA TYR A 462 23.66 -9.99 11.32
C TYR A 462 24.30 -9.36 10.09
N GLY A 463 23.68 -8.32 9.56
CA GLY A 463 24.12 -7.66 8.33
C GLY A 463 23.55 -8.24 7.04
N GLY A 464 22.73 -9.31 7.11
CA GLY A 464 21.90 -9.76 5.97
C GLY A 464 22.42 -10.94 5.15
N TRP A 465 23.41 -11.69 5.62
CA TRP A 465 23.79 -12.95 4.97
C TRP A 465 22.81 -14.07 5.36
N MET A 466 22.02 -14.56 4.41
CA MET A 466 20.90 -15.47 4.63
C MET A 466 21.09 -16.81 3.91
N ARG A 467 20.71 -17.92 4.55
CA ARG A 467 20.55 -19.22 3.90
C ARG A 467 19.08 -19.63 3.88
N ILE A 468 18.64 -20.18 2.77
CA ILE A 468 17.31 -20.77 2.61
C ILE A 468 17.49 -22.26 2.30
N GLY A 469 16.82 -23.12 3.08
CA GLY A 469 16.96 -24.58 3.00
C GLY A 469 16.17 -25.23 1.86
N PRO A 470 16.26 -26.57 1.73
CA PRO A 470 15.64 -27.32 0.66
C PRO A 470 14.11 -27.45 0.75
N ASN A 471 13.53 -27.22 1.92
CA ASN A 471 12.07 -27.35 2.11
C ASN A 471 11.32 -26.20 1.43
N ALA A 472 10.55 -26.52 0.37
CA ALA A 472 9.81 -25.56 -0.43
C ALA A 472 8.81 -24.72 0.39
N ALA A 473 8.29 -25.23 1.50
CA ALA A 473 7.38 -24.50 2.39
C ALA A 473 8.02 -23.25 3.02
N TYR A 474 9.34 -23.27 3.19
CA TYR A 474 10.10 -22.14 3.76
C TYR A 474 10.76 -21.26 2.68
N GLN A 475 10.60 -21.58 1.39
CA GLN A 475 11.06 -20.77 0.27
C GLN A 475 10.00 -19.72 -0.10
N ALA A 476 9.59 -18.92 0.88
CA ALA A 476 8.46 -18.01 0.80
C ALA A 476 8.74 -16.69 1.55
N ILE A 477 7.98 -15.65 1.21
CA ILE A 477 8.13 -14.30 1.75
C ILE A 477 8.07 -14.25 3.30
N GLY A 478 7.18 -15.01 3.94
CA GLY A 478 7.06 -15.03 5.38
C GLY A 478 8.36 -15.45 6.07
N THR A 479 9.01 -16.51 5.56
CA THR A 479 10.32 -16.95 6.04
C THR A 479 11.40 -15.89 5.81
N VAL A 480 11.48 -15.35 4.60
CA VAL A 480 12.51 -14.35 4.25
C VAL A 480 12.35 -13.08 5.07
N LEU A 481 11.12 -12.61 5.31
CA LEU A 481 10.85 -11.44 6.15
C LEU A 481 11.22 -11.69 7.62
N HIS A 482 10.92 -12.89 8.14
CA HIS A 482 11.33 -13.32 9.48
C HIS A 482 12.86 -13.26 9.63
N GLU A 483 13.56 -13.95 8.73
CA GLU A 483 15.02 -14.01 8.75
C GLU A 483 15.67 -12.63 8.52
N THR A 484 15.04 -11.77 7.73
CA THR A 484 15.49 -10.38 7.54
C THR A 484 15.58 -9.61 8.86
N GLY A 485 14.71 -9.92 9.80
CA GLY A 485 14.79 -9.33 11.12
C GLY A 485 16.08 -9.66 11.86
N HIS A 486 16.57 -10.89 11.77
CA HIS A 486 17.89 -11.25 12.31
C HIS A 486 18.99 -10.46 11.58
N GLY A 487 18.86 -10.26 10.27
CA GLY A 487 19.77 -9.44 9.48
C GLY A 487 19.79 -7.97 9.93
N VAL A 488 18.65 -7.42 10.34
CA VAL A 488 18.51 -6.05 10.86
C VAL A 488 18.95 -5.94 12.32
N GLY A 489 19.02 -7.05 13.06
CA GLY A 489 19.59 -7.02 14.40
C GLY A 489 18.83 -7.74 15.50
N VAL A 490 17.71 -8.33 15.20
CA VAL A 490 16.94 -9.09 16.21
C VAL A 490 17.70 -10.35 16.60
N GLY A 491 17.97 -10.50 17.89
CA GLY A 491 18.80 -11.59 18.42
C GLY A 491 20.29 -11.52 18.03
N THR A 492 20.70 -10.59 17.19
CA THR A 492 22.05 -10.53 16.61
C THR A 492 22.80 -9.24 16.89
N HIS A 493 22.11 -8.12 17.07
CA HIS A 493 22.73 -6.83 17.39
C HIS A 493 22.89 -6.68 18.92
N TRP A 494 23.95 -6.01 19.39
CA TRP A 494 24.19 -5.77 20.81
C TRP A 494 23.04 -5.05 21.53
N ARG A 495 22.31 -4.19 20.81
CA ARG A 495 21.15 -3.45 21.33
C ARG A 495 20.00 -4.41 21.71
N TRP A 496 19.86 -5.52 21.00
CA TRP A 496 18.85 -6.52 21.33
C TRP A 496 18.99 -7.01 22.79
N ASN A 497 20.18 -7.47 23.14
CA ASN A 497 20.46 -7.98 24.50
C ASN A 497 20.32 -6.88 25.56
N ASN A 498 20.71 -5.65 25.24
CA ASN A 498 20.64 -4.54 26.19
C ASN A 498 19.22 -3.97 26.35
N CYS A 499 18.34 -4.21 25.41
CA CYS A 499 16.96 -3.69 25.41
C CYS A 499 15.90 -4.78 25.67
N THR A 500 16.33 -6.00 25.98
CA THR A 500 15.43 -7.10 26.37
C THR A 500 15.57 -7.38 27.86
N ASP A 501 14.47 -7.28 28.62
CA ASP A 501 14.49 -7.59 30.04
C ASP A 501 14.20 -9.08 30.28
N THR A 502 15.25 -9.83 30.56
CA THR A 502 15.17 -11.25 30.83
C THR A 502 14.84 -11.57 32.29
N ARG A 503 14.81 -10.57 33.19
CA ARG A 503 14.55 -10.74 34.62
C ARG A 503 13.08 -11.06 34.94
N GLU A 504 12.17 -10.63 34.05
CA GLU A 504 10.72 -10.85 34.23
C GLU A 504 10.22 -12.17 33.60
N SER A 505 11.09 -12.90 32.94
CA SER A 505 10.72 -14.18 32.32
C SER A 505 11.07 -15.37 33.16
N GLU A 506 10.09 -16.05 33.68
CA GLU A 506 10.27 -17.40 34.23
C GLU A 506 10.51 -18.38 33.06
N GLY A 507 11.65 -18.29 32.41
CA GLY A 507 12.05 -19.33 31.46
C GLY A 507 12.73 -18.90 30.18
N LYS A 508 12.09 -18.33 29.20
CA LYS A 508 12.68 -18.21 27.84
C LYS A 508 12.59 -16.86 27.18
N TYR A 509 11.68 -15.99 27.56
CA TYR A 509 11.36 -14.78 26.84
C TYR A 509 11.34 -13.57 27.75
N GLY A 510 12.19 -12.61 27.49
CA GLY A 510 12.20 -11.32 28.15
C GLY A 510 11.32 -10.31 27.43
N LYS A 511 10.93 -9.26 28.16
CA LYS A 511 10.18 -8.13 27.60
C LYS A 511 11.13 -7.22 26.81
N TRP A 512 10.76 -6.88 25.57
CA TRP A 512 11.42 -5.80 24.83
C TRP A 512 11.09 -4.46 25.50
N LEU A 513 12.11 -3.67 25.81
CA LEU A 513 11.99 -2.44 26.58
C LEU A 513 11.92 -1.18 25.70
N GLY A 514 12.11 -1.30 24.38
CA GLY A 514 11.94 -0.21 23.44
C GLY A 514 10.47 0.20 23.32
N SER A 515 10.21 1.49 23.44
CA SER A 515 8.82 2.00 23.50
C SER A 515 8.08 1.94 22.17
N TRP A 516 8.80 2.11 21.06
CA TRP A 516 8.15 2.20 19.72
C TRP A 516 7.64 0.87 19.22
N ALA A 517 8.42 -0.18 19.31
CA ALA A 517 7.96 -1.51 18.91
C ALA A 517 6.75 -1.97 19.75
N ASN A 518 6.75 -1.67 21.06
CA ASN A 518 5.60 -1.98 21.91
C ASN A 518 4.35 -1.14 21.57
N LYS A 519 4.50 0.15 21.31
CA LYS A 519 3.38 1.00 20.84
C LYS A 519 2.84 0.53 19.49
N THR A 520 3.72 0.20 18.56
CA THR A 520 3.34 -0.34 17.25
C THR A 520 2.61 -1.66 17.41
N LEU A 521 3.10 -2.57 18.24
CA LEU A 521 2.42 -3.84 18.51
C LEU A 521 1.00 -3.60 19.07
N ARG A 522 0.86 -2.76 20.11
CA ARG A 522 -0.45 -2.43 20.68
C ARG A 522 -1.41 -1.85 19.64
N PHE A 523 -0.91 -0.97 18.80
CA PHE A 523 -1.69 -0.41 17.71
C PHE A 523 -2.13 -1.49 16.71
N LEU A 524 -1.25 -2.40 16.33
CA LEU A 524 -1.56 -3.52 15.44
C LEU A 524 -2.55 -4.51 16.09
N GLU A 525 -2.41 -4.76 17.39
CA GLU A 525 -3.31 -5.62 18.18
C GLU A 525 -4.65 -4.95 18.55
N ASN A 526 -4.81 -3.66 18.26
CA ASN A 526 -5.98 -2.87 18.64
C ASN A 526 -6.25 -2.89 20.16
N THR A 527 -5.24 -2.64 20.95
CA THR A 527 -5.32 -2.61 22.40
C THR A 527 -4.51 -1.46 22.98
N ASP A 528 -5.00 -0.86 24.06
CA ASP A 528 -4.26 0.10 24.88
C ASP A 528 -3.64 -0.58 26.13
N ASP A 529 -3.78 -1.90 26.28
CA ASP A 529 -3.26 -2.65 27.40
C ASP A 529 -1.72 -2.67 27.40
N GLU A 530 -1.12 -2.06 28.39
CA GLU A 530 0.33 -2.01 28.57
C GLU A 530 0.96 -3.37 28.87
N ALA A 531 0.15 -4.36 29.27
CA ALA A 531 0.61 -5.74 29.41
C ALA A 531 0.87 -6.40 28.04
N THR A 532 0.41 -5.80 26.93
CA THR A 532 0.75 -6.24 25.57
C THR A 532 2.11 -5.67 25.17
N PHE A 533 3.10 -6.52 25.00
CA PHE A 533 4.47 -6.14 24.67
C PHE A 533 5.16 -7.21 23.80
N MET A 534 6.20 -6.81 23.10
CA MET A 534 7.08 -7.74 22.41
C MET A 534 7.94 -8.51 23.42
N THR A 535 8.13 -9.80 23.15
CA THR A 535 8.98 -10.68 23.94
C THR A 535 10.17 -11.14 23.13
N GLY A 536 11.28 -11.45 23.81
CA GLY A 536 12.48 -11.95 23.15
C GLY A 536 13.35 -12.79 24.05
N ASP A 537 13.99 -13.80 23.48
CA ASP A 537 15.13 -14.49 24.11
C ASP A 537 16.46 -13.97 23.52
N ALA A 538 17.57 -14.59 23.90
CA ALA A 538 18.89 -14.16 23.42
C ALA A 538 19.11 -14.37 21.92
N VAL A 539 18.32 -15.18 21.25
CA VAL A 539 18.54 -15.60 19.86
C VAL A 539 17.31 -15.35 18.98
N HIS A 540 16.12 -15.61 19.50
CA HIS A 540 14.84 -15.45 18.82
C HIS A 540 13.93 -14.57 19.65
N GLY A 541 13.28 -13.66 19.05
CA GLY A 541 12.47 -12.78 19.83
C GLY A 541 11.30 -12.21 19.07
N TRP A 542 10.59 -13.05 18.42
CA TRP A 542 9.42 -12.65 17.67
C TRP A 542 8.11 -13.01 18.36
N GLY A 543 8.21 -13.69 19.50
CA GLY A 543 7.05 -13.94 20.28
C GLY A 543 6.50 -12.61 20.77
N THR A 544 5.20 -12.46 20.73
CA THR A 544 4.47 -11.45 21.46
C THR A 544 3.72 -12.16 22.56
N ASN A 545 3.43 -11.49 23.65
CA ASN A 545 2.46 -12.00 24.61
C ASN A 545 1.01 -11.83 24.09
N ALA A 546 0.83 -11.17 22.94
CA ALA A 546 -0.40 -11.14 22.17
C ALA A 546 -0.62 -12.47 21.44
N SER A 547 -1.88 -12.84 21.23
CA SER A 547 -2.25 -14.11 20.58
C SER A 547 -1.98 -14.14 19.07
N TYR A 548 -1.39 -13.10 18.53
CA TYR A 548 -1.21 -12.90 17.10
C TYR A 548 0.26 -12.67 16.77
N ASP A 549 0.77 -13.41 15.79
CA ASP A 549 2.14 -13.28 15.31
C ASP A 549 2.18 -12.46 14.00
N TRP A 550 2.77 -11.27 14.07
CA TRP A 550 2.99 -10.39 12.91
C TRP A 550 4.26 -10.75 12.13
N PHE A 551 5.15 -11.52 12.75
CA PHE A 551 6.33 -12.07 12.10
C PHE A 551 6.08 -13.51 11.70
N VAL A 552 5.41 -13.67 10.63
CA VAL A 552 4.93 -14.95 10.13
C VAL A 552 6.06 -15.84 9.64
N ASN A 553 6.11 -17.05 10.12
CA ASN A 553 7.04 -18.08 9.69
C ASN A 553 6.47 -18.81 8.45
N GLY A 554 7.32 -19.08 7.46
CA GLY A 554 6.92 -19.53 6.12
C GLY A 554 6.23 -20.89 6.00
N ALA A 555 6.18 -21.71 7.06
CA ALA A 555 5.49 -22.99 7.02
C ALA A 555 3.98 -22.88 6.74
N ASP A 556 3.40 -21.73 7.03
CA ASP A 556 1.97 -21.44 6.86
C ASP A 556 1.70 -20.39 5.76
N LYS A 557 2.51 -20.38 4.70
CA LYS A 557 2.48 -19.39 3.60
C LYS A 557 1.09 -19.10 3.03
N ASP A 558 0.19 -20.08 3.04
CA ASP A 558 -1.16 -19.94 2.47
C ASP A 558 -2.16 -19.31 3.47
N LYS A 559 -1.73 -19.07 4.71
CA LYS A 559 -2.55 -18.46 5.76
C LYS A 559 -2.21 -16.98 6.00
N HIS A 560 -1.15 -16.48 5.38
CA HIS A 560 -0.66 -15.14 5.61
C HIS A 560 -1.18 -14.16 4.55
N THR A 561 -1.63 -13.02 5.01
CA THR A 561 -2.17 -11.94 4.19
C THR A 561 -1.13 -10.84 3.97
N PRO A 562 -1.25 -10.04 2.90
CA PRO A 562 -0.42 -8.84 2.73
C PRO A 562 -0.42 -7.92 3.97
N ALA A 563 -1.54 -7.84 4.69
CA ALA A 563 -1.65 -7.06 5.92
C ALA A 563 -0.68 -7.50 7.02
N GLN A 564 -0.43 -8.79 7.13
CA GLN A 564 0.52 -9.34 8.10
C GLN A 564 1.97 -9.00 7.73
N TYR A 565 2.33 -9.08 6.46
CA TYR A 565 3.65 -8.65 6.00
C TYR A 565 3.88 -7.15 6.22
N ILE A 566 2.85 -6.33 5.98
CA ILE A 566 2.88 -4.89 6.26
C ILE A 566 3.07 -4.63 7.76
N GLY A 567 2.30 -5.32 8.62
CA GLY A 567 2.44 -5.22 10.07
C GLY A 567 3.82 -5.67 10.56
N GLY A 568 4.37 -6.74 9.97
CA GLY A 568 5.74 -7.20 10.21
C GLY A 568 6.79 -6.16 9.85
N CYS A 569 6.67 -5.50 8.70
CA CYS A 569 7.55 -4.40 8.30
C CYS A 569 7.43 -3.21 9.27
N ALA A 570 6.21 -2.86 9.70
CA ALA A 570 5.99 -1.79 10.67
C ALA A 570 6.65 -2.09 12.02
N LEU A 571 6.55 -3.32 12.52
CA LEU A 571 7.23 -3.74 13.75
C LEU A 571 8.75 -3.74 13.58
N LEU A 572 9.27 -4.27 12.48
CA LEU A 572 10.70 -4.27 12.20
C LEU A 572 11.25 -2.86 12.13
N TYR A 573 10.53 -1.94 11.47
CA TYR A 573 10.92 -0.55 11.43
C TYR A 573 10.86 0.12 12.81
N SER A 574 9.88 -0.22 13.62
CA SER A 574 9.80 0.27 15.00
C SER A 574 10.96 -0.21 15.86
N LEU A 575 11.42 -1.45 15.69
CA LEU A 575 12.65 -1.96 16.31
C LEU A 575 13.89 -1.21 15.81
N TYR A 576 13.93 -0.86 14.53
CA TYR A 576 14.98 -0.01 13.95
C TYR A 576 14.96 1.40 14.57
N VAL A 577 13.77 1.99 14.77
CA VAL A 577 13.60 3.26 15.50
C VAL A 577 14.05 3.13 16.96
N ASP A 578 13.79 2.01 17.62
CA ASP A 578 14.26 1.68 18.97
C ASP A 578 15.77 1.41 19.02
N GLY A 579 16.49 1.48 17.91
CA GLY A 579 17.95 1.42 17.83
C GLY A 579 18.55 0.12 17.31
N LEU A 580 17.76 -0.84 16.85
CA LEU A 580 18.31 -1.95 16.06
C LEU A 580 18.73 -1.45 14.69
N CYS A 581 19.85 -1.93 14.18
CA CYS A 581 20.27 -1.61 12.82
C CYS A 581 21.17 -2.71 12.25
N PRO A 582 21.29 -2.83 10.92
CA PRO A 582 22.12 -3.86 10.27
C PRO A 582 23.62 -3.57 10.34
N THR A 583 24.04 -2.54 11.04
CA THR A 583 25.45 -2.17 11.27
C THR A 583 25.74 -2.09 12.76
N SER A 584 27.01 -2.21 13.17
CA SER A 584 27.42 -2.22 14.58
C SER A 584 27.25 -0.88 15.30
N GLY A 585 26.92 0.20 14.59
CA GLY A 585 26.66 1.51 15.14
C GLY A 585 25.19 1.76 15.47
N HIS A 586 24.87 3.02 15.76
CA HIS A 586 23.49 3.48 15.81
C HIS A 586 23.01 3.85 14.42
N PRO A 587 21.69 3.68 14.10
CA PRO A 587 21.17 4.22 12.87
C PRO A 587 21.29 5.75 12.88
N ASN A 588 22.03 6.31 11.92
CA ASN A 588 22.18 7.74 11.76
C ASN A 588 20.96 8.32 11.06
N GLY A 589 20.28 9.28 11.71
CA GLY A 589 19.10 9.92 11.13
C GLY A 589 18.04 8.89 10.78
N VAL A 590 17.40 8.31 11.76
CA VAL A 590 16.28 7.40 11.52
C VAL A 590 15.06 8.25 11.26
N PRO A 591 14.57 8.33 10.01
CA PRO A 591 13.27 8.89 9.74
C PRO A 591 12.26 8.06 10.52
N GLY A 592 11.62 8.69 11.46
CA GLY A 592 10.74 8.01 12.39
C GLY A 592 9.39 8.67 12.43
N TYR A 593 8.56 8.11 13.23
CA TYR A 593 7.31 8.71 13.63
C TYR A 593 7.63 10.05 14.28
N THR A 594 6.79 11.04 14.09
CA THR A 594 6.96 12.39 14.66
C THR A 594 6.91 12.41 16.19
N PHE A 595 7.02 11.28 16.85
CA PHE A 595 7.00 11.05 18.29
C PHE A 595 5.89 11.82 19.02
N ASN A 596 4.84 12.19 18.29
CA ASN A 596 3.72 13.00 18.77
C ASN A 596 4.14 14.38 19.32
N PHE A 597 5.26 14.93 18.86
CA PHE A 597 5.58 16.34 19.12
C PHE A 597 4.71 17.23 18.23
N ASP A 598 4.04 18.16 18.87
CA ASP A 598 3.37 19.27 18.19
C ASP A 598 4.36 20.42 18.06
N GLU A 599 4.76 20.77 16.84
CA GLU A 599 5.74 21.83 16.57
C GLU A 599 5.29 23.21 17.07
N ASN A 600 4.00 23.40 17.36
CA ASN A 600 3.45 24.63 17.89
C ASN A 600 3.39 24.68 19.42
N LYS A 601 3.70 23.56 20.10
CA LYS A 601 3.71 23.47 21.57
C LYS A 601 5.10 23.61 22.12
N LYS A 602 5.17 24.17 23.31
CA LYS A 602 6.40 24.21 24.10
C LYS A 602 6.59 22.89 24.84
N TYR A 603 7.82 22.40 24.81
CA TYR A 603 8.25 21.22 25.56
C TYR A 603 9.35 21.62 26.55
N TYR A 604 9.26 21.05 27.74
CA TYR A 604 10.25 21.19 28.79
C TYR A 604 11.02 19.87 28.86
N ILE A 605 12.32 19.94 28.56
CA ILE A 605 13.18 18.74 28.48
C ILE A 605 13.76 18.47 29.87
N ARG A 606 13.31 17.42 30.51
CA ARG A 606 13.71 17.00 31.85
C ARG A 606 14.57 15.76 31.81
N CYS A 607 15.55 15.66 32.74
CA CYS A 607 16.30 14.45 32.96
C CYS A 607 15.52 13.47 33.86
N GLU A 608 15.65 12.17 33.60
CA GLU A 608 15.08 11.11 34.47
C GLU A 608 15.81 10.99 35.80
N SER A 609 17.08 11.41 35.88
CA SER A 609 17.99 11.00 36.97
C SER A 609 17.63 11.50 38.33
N ALA A 610 17.62 10.57 39.30
CA ALA A 610 17.67 10.87 40.73
C ALA A 610 19.11 10.94 41.26
N GLU A 611 20.12 10.74 40.39
CA GLU A 611 21.51 10.74 40.81
C GLU A 611 22.04 12.16 40.99
N ARG A 612 22.75 12.40 42.09
CA ARG A 612 23.46 13.64 42.35
C ARG A 612 22.61 14.92 42.34
N GLY A 613 21.32 14.80 42.63
CA GLY A 613 20.40 15.92 42.64
C GLY A 613 20.04 16.46 41.26
N LEU A 614 20.03 15.60 40.23
CA LEU A 614 19.68 15.95 38.84
C LEU A 614 18.21 15.65 38.50
N ASP A 615 17.47 15.03 39.40
CA ASP A 615 16.12 14.54 39.23
C ASP A 615 15.10 15.58 38.76
N ASP A 616 15.31 16.87 39.08
CA ASP A 616 14.47 17.98 38.63
C ASP A 616 15.14 18.90 37.61
N GLY A 617 16.24 18.44 36.99
CA GLY A 617 17.03 19.25 36.05
C GLY A 617 16.38 19.40 34.69
N PHE A 618 16.03 20.65 34.32
CA PHE A 618 15.52 20.98 32.99
C PHE A 618 16.61 21.55 32.09
N VAL A 619 16.65 21.10 30.84
CA VAL A 619 17.53 21.64 29.79
C VAL A 619 17.14 23.07 29.50
N THR A 620 18.08 24.01 29.75
CA THR A 620 17.81 25.44 29.77
C THR A 620 18.85 26.22 28.98
N GLN A 621 18.43 27.22 28.23
CA GLN A 621 19.34 28.20 27.69
C GLN A 621 19.85 29.12 28.82
N ARG A 622 21.16 29.22 28.96
CA ARG A 622 21.85 30.03 29.98
C ARG A 622 22.58 31.19 29.34
N GLY A 623 22.10 32.38 29.62
CA GLY A 623 22.70 33.58 29.01
C GLY A 623 22.50 33.64 27.50
N VAL A 624 23.49 34.12 26.74
CA VAL A 624 23.31 34.40 25.31
C VAL A 624 23.51 33.18 24.42
N SER A 625 24.36 32.23 24.81
CA SER A 625 24.78 31.13 23.93
C SER A 625 24.91 29.75 24.59
N ALA A 626 24.95 29.67 25.91
CA ALA A 626 25.15 28.39 26.61
C ALA A 626 23.82 27.63 26.75
N VAL A 627 23.90 26.29 26.71
CA VAL A 627 22.84 25.37 27.14
C VAL A 627 23.38 24.62 28.34
N GLY A 628 22.58 24.51 29.35
CA GLY A 628 22.87 23.75 30.55
C GLY A 628 21.57 23.19 31.13
N TRP A 629 21.56 22.94 32.42
CA TRP A 629 20.37 22.53 33.12
C TRP A 629 20.17 23.34 34.41
N THR A 630 18.95 23.47 34.85
CA THR A 630 18.52 24.24 36.03
C THR A 630 17.34 23.58 36.69
N HIS A 631 17.28 23.64 38.02
CA HIS A 631 16.06 23.28 38.74
C HIS A 631 15.06 24.43 38.70
N PHE A 632 13.80 24.10 38.50
CA PHE A 632 12.72 25.07 38.49
C PHE A 632 11.64 24.70 39.48
N THR A 633 11.03 25.71 40.08
CA THR A 633 9.76 25.63 40.79
C THR A 633 8.66 26.30 39.93
N SER A 634 7.42 26.19 40.34
CA SER A 634 6.33 26.89 39.67
C SER A 634 6.55 28.41 39.56
N GLU A 635 7.24 28.99 40.54
CA GLU A 635 7.55 30.44 40.56
C GLU A 635 8.72 30.84 39.64
N THR A 636 9.61 29.94 39.35
CA THR A 636 10.86 30.20 38.60
C THR A 636 10.86 29.69 37.17
N LEU A 637 9.94 28.76 36.83
CA LEU A 637 9.82 28.19 35.49
C LEU A 637 9.53 29.28 34.46
N ASN A 638 10.30 29.31 33.40
CA ASN A 638 10.18 30.33 32.37
C ASN A 638 10.61 29.80 30.99
N ASP A 639 10.40 30.60 29.96
CA ASP A 639 10.62 30.23 28.56
C ASP A 639 12.07 29.91 28.21
N SER A 640 13.06 30.16 29.08
CA SER A 640 14.46 29.74 28.85
C SER A 640 14.61 28.20 28.92
N ALA A 641 13.70 27.51 29.61
CA ALA A 641 13.62 26.04 29.68
C ALA A 641 12.63 25.45 28.69
N ALA A 642 11.91 26.28 27.94
CA ALA A 642 10.91 25.84 26.96
C ALA A 642 11.52 25.76 25.56
N TRP A 643 11.22 24.68 24.86
CA TRP A 643 11.74 24.39 23.54
C TRP A 643 10.61 23.98 22.59
N TYR A 644 10.58 24.52 21.37
CA TYR A 644 9.83 23.95 20.27
C TYR A 644 10.63 22.82 19.66
N VAL A 645 9.98 21.67 19.41
CA VAL A 645 10.61 20.48 18.83
C VAL A 645 10.19 20.38 17.38
N GLU A 646 11.10 20.71 16.48
CA GLU A 646 10.87 20.67 15.04
C GLU A 646 11.46 19.38 14.47
N TYR A 647 10.73 18.71 13.59
CA TYR A 647 11.16 17.44 12.99
C TYR A 647 11.43 17.61 11.51
N GLU A 648 12.62 17.18 11.07
CA GLU A 648 12.99 17.11 9.67
C GLU A 648 12.76 15.67 9.16
N PRO A 649 11.68 15.42 8.36
CA PRO A 649 11.20 14.08 8.07
C PRO A 649 12.08 13.32 7.07
N VAL A 650 12.78 14.02 6.17
CA VAL A 650 13.56 13.36 5.10
C VAL A 650 14.79 12.63 5.64
N GLN A 651 15.44 13.24 6.64
CA GLN A 651 16.67 12.71 7.24
C GLN A 651 16.45 12.17 8.66
N GLY A 652 15.28 12.43 9.28
CA GLY A 652 14.89 11.94 10.59
C GLY A 652 15.60 12.66 11.74
N TYR A 653 15.84 13.95 11.60
CA TYR A 653 16.48 14.75 12.64
C TYR A 653 15.49 15.65 13.36
N TYR A 654 15.81 15.95 14.62
CA TYR A 654 15.10 16.90 15.46
C TYR A 654 15.92 18.15 15.64
N ARG A 655 15.24 19.30 15.73
CA ARG A 655 15.81 20.60 16.05
C ARG A 655 15.05 21.18 17.23
N PHE A 656 15.79 21.82 18.12
CA PHE A 656 15.24 22.39 19.34
C PHE A 656 15.40 23.90 19.29
N ARG A 657 14.29 24.61 19.17
CA ARG A 657 14.26 26.08 19.12
C ARG A 657 13.77 26.62 20.47
N ASN A 658 14.60 27.43 21.14
CA ASN A 658 14.29 27.99 22.46
C ASN A 658 13.17 29.03 22.40
N ALA A 659 12.16 28.92 23.26
CA ALA A 659 10.99 29.78 23.25
C ALA A 659 11.28 31.21 23.68
N ALA A 660 12.29 31.45 24.55
CA ALA A 660 12.63 32.78 25.01
C ALA A 660 13.44 33.58 23.99
N THR A 661 14.24 32.92 23.14
CA THR A 661 15.27 33.61 22.33
C THR A 661 15.17 33.33 20.85
N ASP A 662 14.33 32.39 20.43
CA ASP A 662 14.21 31.92 19.05
C ASP A 662 15.54 31.41 18.46
N ARG A 663 16.41 30.87 19.33
CA ARG A 663 17.72 30.30 18.96
C ARG A 663 17.64 28.78 18.93
N TYR A 664 18.39 28.19 18.02
CA TYR A 664 18.48 26.75 17.90
C TYR A 664 19.59 26.15 18.77
N MET A 665 19.28 25.04 19.45
CA MET A 665 20.28 24.22 20.10
C MET A 665 21.27 23.70 19.06
N THR A 666 22.56 23.75 19.39
CA THR A 666 23.62 23.30 18.50
C THR A 666 24.63 22.45 19.25
N HIS A 667 25.24 21.54 18.54
CA HIS A 667 26.38 20.77 19.01
C HIS A 667 27.60 21.00 18.11
N ALA A 668 28.77 20.83 18.66
CA ALA A 668 30.01 20.83 17.89
C ALA A 668 30.79 19.55 18.24
N ALA A 669 31.15 18.78 17.23
CA ALA A 669 31.83 17.48 17.41
C ALA A 669 33.12 17.54 18.19
N SER A 670 33.80 18.74 18.24
CA SER A 670 35.04 18.94 18.95
C SER A 670 34.87 19.50 20.37
N ALA A 671 33.69 19.98 20.76
CA ALA A 671 33.52 20.79 21.97
C ALA A 671 32.83 20.04 23.12
N ARG A 672 32.33 18.84 22.92
CA ARG A 672 31.61 18.02 23.91
C ARG A 672 30.54 18.79 24.72
N SER A 673 30.06 19.91 24.21
CA SER A 673 29.04 20.72 24.87
C SER A 673 28.00 21.22 23.92
N VAL A 674 26.83 21.50 24.44
CA VAL A 674 25.69 22.03 23.70
C VAL A 674 25.64 23.55 23.89
N THR A 675 25.37 24.25 22.80
CA THR A 675 25.19 25.71 22.76
C THR A 675 23.93 26.07 22.02
N VAL A 676 23.58 27.35 21.95
CA VAL A 676 22.56 27.85 21.05
C VAL A 676 23.11 28.92 20.13
N LYS A 677 22.67 28.93 18.90
CA LYS A 677 22.95 29.98 17.94
C LYS A 677 21.70 30.44 17.22
N ARG A 678 21.74 31.66 16.71
CA ARG A 678 20.70 32.14 15.79
C ARG A 678 21.04 31.58 14.43
N ALA A 679 20.17 30.64 13.96
CA ALA A 679 20.33 30.06 12.62
C ALA A 679 19.55 30.91 11.61
N ALA A 680 20.24 31.34 10.54
CA ALA A 680 19.56 31.93 9.37
C ALA A 680 18.94 30.83 8.49
N ALA A 681 19.58 29.65 8.47
CA ALA A 681 19.08 28.40 7.89
C ALA A 681 19.62 27.23 8.71
N PRO A 682 18.87 26.14 8.88
CA PRO A 682 19.34 24.96 9.59
C PRO A 682 20.59 24.37 8.93
N SER A 683 21.55 24.00 9.75
CA SER A 683 22.78 23.30 9.35
C SER A 683 22.89 21.95 10.08
N SER A 684 23.87 21.14 9.73
CA SER A 684 24.07 19.84 10.39
C SER A 684 24.36 19.95 11.89
N THR A 685 24.80 21.12 12.37
CA THR A 685 25.06 21.33 13.80
C THR A 685 23.82 21.50 14.66
N GLU A 686 22.66 21.76 14.08
CA GLU A 686 21.35 21.80 14.75
C GLU A 686 20.60 20.47 14.67
N ASN A 687 21.12 19.48 13.98
CA ASN A 687 20.48 18.19 13.80
C ASN A 687 20.79 17.25 14.97
N PHE A 688 19.76 16.86 15.69
CA PHE A 688 19.84 15.89 16.78
C PHE A 688 19.05 14.64 16.39
N GLN A 689 19.45 13.51 16.98
CA GLN A 689 18.68 12.28 16.96
C GLN A 689 18.06 12.09 18.33
N LEU A 690 16.82 11.65 18.35
CA LEU A 690 16.15 11.15 19.54
C LEU A 690 15.98 9.63 19.39
N MET A 691 16.65 8.89 20.25
CA MET A 691 16.51 7.45 20.32
C MET A 691 15.68 7.11 21.54
N PRO A 692 14.63 6.26 21.40
CA PRO A 692 13.83 5.84 22.53
C PRO A 692 14.72 5.23 23.64
N GLY A 693 14.42 5.61 24.87
CA GLY A 693 15.07 5.05 26.06
C GLY A 693 14.71 3.58 26.27
N ARG A 694 15.38 2.97 27.23
CA ARG A 694 15.16 1.55 27.57
C ARG A 694 13.80 1.31 28.23
N VAL A 695 13.35 2.24 29.07
CA VAL A 695 12.09 2.17 29.84
C VAL A 695 11.46 3.55 29.88
N ASP A 696 10.16 3.61 30.11
CA ASP A 696 9.49 4.85 30.44
C ASP A 696 9.92 5.31 31.84
N ALA A 697 10.17 6.60 32.00
CA ALA A 697 10.47 7.17 33.31
C ALA A 697 9.20 7.28 34.14
N ALA A 698 9.31 6.94 35.40
CA ALA A 698 8.28 7.10 36.40
C ALA A 698 8.70 8.23 37.38
N ILE A 699 8.04 9.39 37.24
CA ILE A 699 8.28 10.55 38.10
C ILE A 699 7.29 10.51 39.24
N PRO A 700 7.76 10.45 40.53
CA PRO A 700 6.86 10.61 41.67
C PRO A 700 6.21 11.99 41.66
N VAL A 701 4.90 12.02 41.84
CA VAL A 701 4.09 13.25 41.94
C VAL A 701 3.14 13.12 43.11
N ASP A 702 2.55 14.23 43.55
CA ASP A 702 1.54 14.22 44.61
C ASP A 702 0.35 13.36 44.18
N GLY A 703 0.11 12.27 44.93
CA GLY A 703 -1.00 11.36 44.68
C GLY A 703 -0.72 10.21 43.69
N GLY A 704 0.52 10.03 43.19
CA GLY A 704 0.83 8.91 42.31
C GLY A 704 2.17 8.99 41.58
N THR A 705 2.16 8.56 40.33
CA THR A 705 3.35 8.53 39.49
C THR A 705 2.96 9.05 38.09
N TYR A 706 3.74 9.99 37.58
CA TYR A 706 3.65 10.42 36.20
C TYR A 706 4.64 9.61 35.34
N THR A 707 4.15 8.91 34.33
CA THR A 707 4.97 8.04 33.49
C THR A 707 5.06 8.61 32.09
N LYS A 708 6.27 8.67 31.54
CA LYS A 708 6.50 9.19 30.18
C LYS A 708 7.71 8.51 29.53
N PRO A 709 7.68 8.31 28.19
CA PRO A 709 8.83 7.81 27.43
C PRO A 709 10.07 8.67 27.62
N THR A 710 11.22 8.02 27.72
CA THR A 710 12.53 8.68 27.75
C THR A 710 13.22 8.54 26.41
N TYR A 711 14.10 9.49 26.13
CA TYR A 711 14.90 9.55 24.92
C TYR A 711 16.37 9.81 25.24
N TRP A 712 17.25 9.16 24.48
CA TRP A 712 18.61 9.62 24.35
C TRP A 712 18.71 10.68 23.27
N MET A 713 19.34 11.80 23.60
CA MET A 713 19.67 12.84 22.63
C MET A 713 21.08 12.59 22.12
N THR A 714 21.23 12.39 20.83
CA THR A 714 22.53 12.17 20.18
C THR A 714 22.66 13.08 18.97
N TRP A 715 23.85 13.12 18.38
CA TRP A 715 24.07 13.77 17.09
C TRP A 715 24.64 12.77 16.09
N ASN A 716 24.57 13.12 14.82
CA ASN A 716 24.99 12.26 13.73
C ASN A 716 26.52 12.08 13.70
N SER A 717 27.06 11.09 14.37
CA SER A 717 28.49 10.82 14.31
C SER A 717 28.86 9.36 14.12
N GLY A 718 27.89 8.42 14.16
CA GLY A 718 28.20 7.00 14.28
C GLY A 718 28.98 6.68 15.55
N SER A 719 29.07 7.61 16.50
CA SER A 719 29.74 7.42 17.77
C SER A 719 28.80 6.83 18.81
N ASN A 720 29.35 6.07 19.74
CA ASN A 720 28.60 5.52 20.87
C ASN A 720 28.41 6.59 21.98
N GLN A 721 28.01 7.81 21.61
CA GLN A 721 27.89 8.90 22.55
C GLN A 721 26.48 9.49 22.60
N ALA A 722 26.02 9.83 23.78
CA ALA A 722 24.77 10.52 24.04
C ALA A 722 25.03 11.73 24.96
N PHE A 723 24.16 12.75 24.85
CA PHE A 723 24.20 13.87 25.79
C PHE A 723 23.77 13.43 27.19
N SER A 724 24.39 14.03 28.16
CA SER A 724 24.18 13.77 29.57
C SER A 724 24.14 15.08 30.34
N LEU A 725 23.31 15.16 31.37
CA LEU A 725 23.40 16.23 32.33
C LEU A 725 24.69 16.03 33.15
N ASN A 726 25.51 17.07 33.20
CA ASN A 726 26.72 17.07 34.01
C ASN A 726 26.48 17.74 35.35
N ALA A 727 26.54 16.96 36.43
CA ALA A 727 26.50 17.52 37.79
C ALA A 727 27.75 18.37 38.08
N ALA A 728 27.62 19.30 38.98
CA ALA A 728 28.73 20.19 39.40
C ALA A 728 30.02 19.42 39.64
N ASN A 729 31.07 19.77 38.90
CA ASN A 729 32.45 19.30 39.06
C ASN A 729 32.74 17.81 38.71
N VAL A 730 31.88 17.13 37.99
CA VAL A 730 32.09 15.72 37.64
C VAL A 730 33.04 15.55 36.47
N THR A 731 33.01 16.45 35.50
CA THR A 731 33.87 16.39 34.32
C THR A 731 34.76 17.62 34.25
N SER A 732 36.08 17.41 34.44
CA SER A 732 37.09 18.46 34.39
C SER A 732 37.02 19.19 33.04
N GLY A 733 36.98 20.52 33.08
CA GLY A 733 36.99 21.37 31.88
C GLY A 733 35.64 21.81 31.33
N TYR A 734 34.52 21.27 31.85
CA TYR A 734 33.17 21.69 31.52
C TYR A 734 32.55 22.42 32.71
N GLY A 735 31.95 23.56 32.51
CA GLY A 735 31.30 24.29 33.61
C GLY A 735 30.25 23.46 34.35
N SER A 736 30.06 23.79 35.63
CA SER A 736 28.96 23.20 36.40
C SER A 736 27.63 23.39 35.72
N ASN A 737 26.76 22.39 35.83
CA ASN A 737 25.43 22.39 35.24
C ASN A 737 25.40 22.49 33.69
N SER A 738 26.41 21.97 33.00
CA SER A 738 26.49 21.88 31.55
C SER A 738 25.79 20.58 31.06
N ILE A 739 25.52 20.54 29.74
CA ILE A 739 25.15 19.31 29.05
C ILE A 739 26.35 18.87 28.24
N VAL A 740 26.82 17.66 28.43
CA VAL A 740 28.04 17.11 27.83
C VAL A 740 27.75 15.78 27.16
N ASP A 741 28.58 15.38 26.21
CA ASP A 741 28.49 14.05 25.59
C ASP A 741 29.33 13.03 26.38
N PHE A 742 28.78 11.85 26.58
CA PHE A 742 29.44 10.71 27.18
C PHE A 742 29.15 9.44 26.35
N ASN A 743 29.95 8.40 26.66
CA ASN A 743 29.66 7.09 26.13
C ASN A 743 28.25 6.68 26.50
N TYR A 744 27.54 6.23 25.50
CA TYR A 744 26.19 5.72 25.64
C TYR A 744 26.10 4.64 26.70
N SER A 745 25.15 4.76 27.59
CA SER A 745 24.88 3.77 28.64
C SER A 745 23.39 3.59 28.85
N THR A 746 22.93 2.35 28.78
CA THR A 746 21.54 1.97 29.07
C THR A 746 21.16 2.14 30.54
N ALA A 747 22.13 2.23 31.43
CA ALA A 747 21.92 2.38 32.88
C ALA A 747 22.07 3.84 33.36
N ALA A 748 22.56 4.75 32.54
CA ALA A 748 22.83 6.12 32.95
C ALA A 748 21.58 6.99 32.83
N GLN A 749 20.81 7.13 33.89
CA GLN A 749 19.62 7.98 33.97
C GLN A 749 19.92 9.45 33.63
N THR A 750 21.14 9.91 33.76
CA THR A 750 21.59 11.25 33.35
C THR A 750 21.55 11.48 31.85
N GLN A 751 21.42 10.43 31.06
CA GLN A 751 21.29 10.45 29.60
C GLN A 751 19.85 10.28 29.11
N HIS A 752 18.91 10.07 30.00
CA HIS A 752 17.49 9.86 29.67
C HIS A 752 16.73 11.17 29.85
N PHE A 753 16.16 11.64 28.75
CA PHE A 753 15.39 12.88 28.72
C PHE A 753 13.91 12.64 28.45
N LEU A 754 13.06 13.30 29.21
CA LEU A 754 11.63 13.37 29.02
C LEU A 754 11.28 14.71 28.37
N PHE A 755 10.33 14.67 27.47
CA PHE A 755 9.78 15.86 26.81
C PHE A 755 8.37 16.12 27.32
N ILE A 756 8.23 17.04 28.28
CA ILE A 756 6.98 17.37 28.95
C ILE A 756 6.37 18.57 28.24
N SER A 757 5.18 18.42 27.65
CA SER A 757 4.51 19.54 26.99
C SER A 757 4.00 20.55 28.00
N GLU A 758 3.77 21.77 27.56
CA GLU A 758 3.21 22.83 28.43
C GLU A 758 1.88 22.43 29.04
N ASP A 759 1.06 21.62 28.38
CA ASP A 759 -0.21 21.11 28.87
C ASP A 759 -0.06 20.04 29.99
N GLU A 760 1.13 19.48 30.17
CA GLU A 760 1.43 18.39 31.12
C GLU A 760 2.16 18.87 32.37
N LEU A 761 2.52 20.14 32.45
CA LEU A 761 3.26 20.67 33.59
C LEU A 761 2.53 20.49 34.92
N ASP A 762 1.22 20.65 34.92
CA ASP A 762 0.38 20.44 36.11
C ASP A 762 0.49 19.00 36.64
N ALA A 763 0.64 18.01 35.73
CA ALA A 763 0.75 16.61 36.09
C ALA A 763 2.06 16.29 36.84
N ILE A 764 3.08 17.14 36.73
CA ILE A 764 4.34 17.03 37.47
C ILE A 764 4.48 18.05 38.57
N GLY A 765 3.38 18.72 38.97
CA GLY A 765 3.34 19.68 40.04
C GLY A 765 3.95 21.05 39.76
N LEU A 766 4.16 21.38 38.48
CA LEU A 766 4.65 22.68 38.07
C LEU A 766 3.51 23.48 37.46
N HIS A 767 3.20 24.60 38.10
CA HIS A 767 2.15 25.54 37.69
C HIS A 767 2.81 26.86 37.29
N PRO A 768 3.19 27.06 35.99
CA PRO A 768 3.84 28.29 35.58
C PRO A 768 2.96 29.50 35.94
N ILE A 769 3.55 30.46 36.60
CA ILE A 769 2.84 31.72 36.85
C ILE A 769 2.66 32.38 35.48
N ALA A 770 1.43 32.52 35.06
CA ALA A 770 1.08 33.19 33.83
C ALA A 770 1.62 34.63 33.87
N THR A 771 2.77 34.87 33.23
CA THR A 771 3.26 36.26 33.01
C THR A 771 2.54 36.89 31.81
N GLY A 772 1.24 36.69 31.72
CA GLY A 772 0.38 37.31 30.72
C GLY A 772 -1.07 36.94 31.01
N ILE A 773 -1.93 37.89 30.99
CA ILE A 773 -3.37 37.84 31.22
C ILE A 773 -3.94 36.49 30.74
N GLU A 774 -4.37 35.65 31.70
CA GLU A 774 -5.18 34.47 31.38
C GLU A 774 -6.36 34.90 30.53
N LYS A 775 -6.50 34.28 29.36
CA LYS A 775 -7.77 34.28 28.66
C LYS A 775 -8.73 33.43 29.49
N VAL A 776 -9.44 34.06 30.40
CA VAL A 776 -10.55 33.43 31.14
C VAL A 776 -11.49 32.85 30.10
N LYS A 777 -11.48 31.51 29.93
CA LYS A 777 -12.55 30.77 29.28
C LYS A 777 -13.76 30.75 30.22
N GLY A 778 -14.50 31.87 30.24
CA GLY A 778 -15.73 31.99 30.95
C GLY A 778 -16.55 33.06 30.24
N GLU A 779 -17.75 32.72 29.87
CA GLU A 779 -18.83 33.49 29.29
C GLU A 779 -18.52 34.95 28.91
N GLN A 780 -18.79 35.30 27.67
CA GLN A 780 -18.74 36.69 27.15
C GLN A 780 -19.55 37.62 28.02
N GLN A 781 -18.99 38.08 29.13
CA GLN A 781 -19.44 39.34 29.69
C GLN A 781 -18.96 40.44 28.74
N LYS A 782 -19.87 41.06 28.05
CA LYS A 782 -19.63 42.32 27.33
C LYS A 782 -18.95 43.28 28.29
N VAL A 783 -17.64 43.40 28.21
CA VAL A 783 -16.88 44.46 28.88
C VAL A 783 -17.41 45.78 28.30
N LYS A 784 -18.11 46.54 29.09
CA LYS A 784 -18.42 47.91 28.75
C LYS A 784 -17.09 48.62 28.55
N ASN A 785 -16.87 49.12 27.36
CA ASN A 785 -15.68 49.88 27.00
C ASN A 785 -15.86 51.27 27.63
N ASP A 786 -15.49 51.40 28.91
CA ASP A 786 -15.67 52.66 29.71
C ASP A 786 -14.52 53.66 29.49
N GLY A 787 -13.56 53.30 28.59
CA GLY A 787 -12.39 54.17 28.33
C GLY A 787 -11.40 54.27 29.49
N ALA A 788 -11.56 53.47 30.54
CA ALA A 788 -10.71 53.51 31.71
C ALA A 788 -9.30 53.08 31.37
N VAL A 789 -8.31 53.74 31.96
CA VAL A 789 -6.88 53.49 31.80
C VAL A 789 -6.40 52.66 33.00
N TYR A 790 -5.69 51.59 32.75
CA TYR A 790 -5.10 50.73 33.78
C TYR A 790 -3.58 50.68 33.61
N ASP A 791 -2.83 50.67 34.69
CA ASP A 791 -1.39 50.40 34.63
C ASP A 791 -1.11 48.95 34.24
N LEU A 792 0.15 48.58 34.03
CA LEU A 792 0.52 47.22 33.61
C LEU A 792 0.32 46.15 34.70
N THR A 793 -0.02 46.59 35.94
CA THR A 793 -0.41 45.69 37.05
C THR A 793 -1.92 45.50 37.15
N GLY A 794 -2.73 46.15 36.25
CA GLY A 794 -4.17 46.05 36.23
C GLY A 794 -4.89 47.05 37.16
N ARG A 795 -4.19 47.96 37.80
CA ARG A 795 -4.79 49.00 38.66
C ARG A 795 -5.29 50.19 37.80
N ARG A 796 -6.52 50.64 38.04
CA ARG A 796 -7.09 51.81 37.37
C ARG A 796 -6.30 53.06 37.69
N VAL A 797 -5.98 53.84 36.66
CA VAL A 797 -5.21 55.09 36.77
C VAL A 797 -6.09 56.24 36.28
N GLU A 798 -6.42 57.19 37.17
CA GLU A 798 -7.29 58.32 36.83
C GLU A 798 -6.52 59.45 36.11
N HIS A 799 -5.21 59.60 36.38
CA HIS A 799 -4.33 60.60 35.77
C HIS A 799 -3.05 59.89 35.26
N PRO A 800 -3.10 59.30 34.08
CA PRO A 800 -1.94 58.55 33.56
C PRO A 800 -0.82 59.52 33.16
N ALA A 801 0.36 59.31 33.75
CA ALA A 801 1.59 59.99 33.30
C ALA A 801 2.07 59.37 31.99
N LYS A 802 3.07 59.99 31.35
CA LYS A 802 3.70 59.42 30.14
C LYS A 802 4.24 58.01 30.40
N GLY A 803 3.72 57.02 29.65
CA GLY A 803 4.07 55.60 29.84
C GLY A 803 3.18 54.60 29.13
N PHE A 804 3.38 53.34 29.36
CA PHE A 804 2.55 52.25 28.84
C PHE A 804 1.43 51.91 29.82
N TYR A 805 0.22 51.81 29.27
CA TYR A 805 -1.02 51.52 30.00
C TYR A 805 -1.87 50.54 29.20
N ILE A 806 -2.86 49.94 29.82
CA ILE A 806 -3.92 49.17 29.18
C ILE A 806 -5.18 50.08 29.05
N VAL A 807 -5.57 50.34 27.81
CA VAL A 807 -6.75 51.18 27.48
C VAL A 807 -7.66 50.37 26.55
N GLY A 808 -8.88 50.09 26.94
CA GLY A 808 -9.79 49.26 26.14
C GLY A 808 -9.28 47.86 25.85
N GLY A 809 -8.52 47.27 26.78
CA GLY A 809 -7.93 45.94 26.64
C GLY A 809 -6.67 45.87 25.76
N LYS A 810 -6.12 47.01 25.31
CA LYS A 810 -4.92 47.07 24.49
C LYS A 810 -3.79 47.84 25.19
N LYS A 811 -2.56 47.33 25.09
CA LYS A 811 -1.36 48.04 25.57
C LYS A 811 -1.14 49.27 24.69
N THR A 812 -1.29 50.46 25.32
CA THR A 812 -1.24 51.77 24.65
C THR A 812 -0.19 52.63 25.33
N TYR A 813 0.58 53.37 24.56
CA TYR A 813 1.53 54.35 25.09
C TYR A 813 0.87 55.73 25.16
N ILE A 814 0.75 56.28 26.36
CA ILE A 814 0.23 57.64 26.61
C ILE A 814 1.44 58.57 26.59
N ARG A 815 1.42 59.55 25.71
CA ARG A 815 2.48 60.52 25.49
C ARG A 815 2.49 61.70 26.49
#